data_87774888dfe7c30d2f59cc64cd740c9a
#
_entry.id   87774888dfe7c30d2f59cc64cd740c9a
#
_cell.length_a   1.000
_cell.length_b   1.000
_cell.length_c   1.000
_cell.angle_alpha   90.00
_cell.angle_beta   90.00
_cell.angle_gamma   90.00
#
_symmetry.space_group_name_H-M   'P 1'
#
loop_
_entity.id
_entity.type
_entity.pdbx_description
1 polymer ?
#
loop_
_entity_poly.entity_id
_entity_poly.type
_entity_poly.pdbx_seq_one_letter_code
_entity_poly.pdbx_strand_id
1 'polypeptide(L)'
;VSAAAHLIFVYMDNTLLLVDGSSYLYRAFHALPDLRSSDGHPTGAMHGMVNMLRRLRTDFPAAYIACVFDAKGKTFRDDLYPEYKATRASMPEDLSKQIEPIHEVVRHMGWPILMVEGVEADDVIGTLAAQATARGMKTVVSTGDKDLAQLVNDKVMLINTMSNEKLDEAGVQAKFGVAPNRIIDYLTLIGDTVDNVPGVAKCGPKTAVKWLTLHGSLDGVIENAGSIGGAVGANLQAALAWLPKGRELITVKTDCDLTNHMVSIEETLVGRPEDKDALRDFFQRYGFKSMLRELGAGGANPGKYLSPGAAVDANGALNSPEGAAGADATQPGMPIIKGEYETVTTLEALERWLALIDAAPLTSVDTETTSLDPMTAEMVGISLSTEAGKGAYIPLAHRYAGVPEQLDREMVLERMKPWLENPDKPKLGQNLKYDSHIFENHGVKLRGIVHDTLLQSYVFESHKPHDMDTMALRHLGYTTIPFVAVCGKGANMICFDQVELERATEYAAEDSDITLRLHQAMIGHVESDKGLDYIYRNIELPTSVTLQKIERNGVLIDADLLAVQSNELATRILALEQQAYELAEGPFNLGSPKQIGEIFFGKLGLPVIKKTATGAPSTDEEVLQKLAEDYPLPKVLLEHRGLSKLKSTYTDKLPKMVNPRTGRVHTNYAQAVAITGRLASSDPNLQNIPVKNAEGRRIREAFVAPPGSVIVSADYSQIELRIMAHISGDEAMLRAFAAGEDIHRATAAEVFGVPPEEVNSEQRRYAKVINFGLIYGMSAFGLAQNLGIERGAAGNYIERYFQRFSGVKQYMDETRLSAKAKGYVETVFGRRLWLPEINSPNGPRRAGAERAAINAPMQGTAADLI
;
A
#
# COMPACT_ATOMS: atom_id res chain seq x y z
N VAL A 1 2.98 -28.23 -39.50
CA VAL A 1 3.06 -26.87 -38.94
C VAL A 1 1.74 -26.11 -39.16
N SER A 2 0.96 -26.48 -40.20
CA SER A 2 -0.31 -25.77 -40.51
C SER A 2 -1.53 -26.21 -39.69
N ALA A 3 -1.55 -27.40 -39.11
CA ALA A 3 -2.71 -27.93 -38.37
C ALA A 3 -2.72 -27.49 -36.86
N ALA A 4 -1.55 -27.25 -36.27
CA ALA A 4 -1.44 -26.79 -34.89
C ALA A 4 -1.77 -25.29 -34.71
N ALA A 5 -1.50 -24.48 -35.72
CA ALA A 5 -1.87 -23.07 -35.75
C ALA A 5 -3.39 -22.87 -35.89
N HIS A 6 -4.09 -23.78 -36.56
CA HIS A 6 -5.56 -23.71 -36.70
C HIS A 6 -6.31 -24.16 -35.45
N LEU A 7 -5.72 -25.06 -34.62
CA LEU A 7 -6.34 -25.50 -33.36
C LEU A 7 -6.23 -24.50 -32.20
N ILE A 8 -5.25 -23.59 -32.25
CA ILE A 8 -5.13 -22.51 -31.23
C ILE A 8 -6.15 -21.41 -31.49
N PHE A 9 -6.60 -21.20 -32.73
CA PHE A 9 -7.60 -20.19 -33.09
C PHE A 9 -9.05 -20.54 -32.70
N VAL A 10 -9.34 -21.78 -32.39
CA VAL A 10 -10.72 -22.26 -32.12
C VAL A 10 -11.16 -22.02 -30.66
N TYR A 11 -10.27 -21.61 -29.78
CA TYR A 11 -10.58 -21.32 -28.36
C TYR A 11 -10.43 -19.85 -27.97
N MET A 12 -10.17 -18.92 -28.90
CA MET A 12 -10.25 -17.51 -28.58
C MET A 12 -11.72 -17.05 -28.57
N ASP A 13 -12.21 -16.65 -27.43
CA ASP A 13 -13.55 -16.09 -27.25
C ASP A 13 -13.75 -14.96 -28.27
N ASN A 14 -14.93 -14.86 -28.87
CA ASN A 14 -15.30 -13.83 -29.85
C ASN A 14 -15.40 -12.45 -29.14
N THR A 15 -14.26 -11.95 -28.67
CA THR A 15 -14.13 -10.75 -27.84
C THR A 15 -13.32 -9.69 -28.55
N LEU A 16 -13.81 -8.44 -28.48
CA LEU A 16 -13.13 -7.21 -28.88
C LEU A 16 -12.62 -6.46 -27.64
N LEU A 17 -11.34 -6.18 -27.58
CA LEU A 17 -10.71 -5.36 -26.54
C LEU A 17 -10.33 -4.00 -27.11
N LEU A 18 -10.97 -2.96 -26.62
CA LEU A 18 -10.73 -1.56 -26.99
C LEU A 18 -9.99 -0.83 -25.88
N VAL A 19 -8.98 -0.09 -26.23
CA VAL A 19 -8.21 0.75 -25.28
C VAL A 19 -8.38 2.20 -25.66
N ASP A 20 -8.86 3.00 -24.73
CA ASP A 20 -8.85 4.44 -24.80
C ASP A 20 -7.39 4.93 -24.63
N GLY A 21 -6.71 5.07 -25.76
CA GLY A 21 -5.30 5.43 -25.85
C GLY A 21 -5.02 6.84 -25.34
N SER A 22 -5.92 7.77 -25.56
CA SER A 22 -5.80 9.16 -25.10
C SER A 22 -5.84 9.25 -23.57
N SER A 23 -6.78 8.58 -22.94
CA SER A 23 -6.84 8.48 -21.48
C SER A 23 -5.58 7.81 -20.91
N TYR A 24 -5.08 6.75 -21.58
CA TYR A 24 -3.86 6.05 -21.18
C TYR A 24 -2.61 6.91 -21.28
N LEU A 25 -2.48 7.77 -22.30
CA LEU A 25 -1.37 8.72 -22.45
C LEU A 25 -1.22 9.62 -21.21
N TYR A 26 -2.29 10.31 -20.86
CA TYR A 26 -2.28 11.21 -19.70
C TYR A 26 -2.04 10.48 -18.39
N ARG A 27 -2.64 9.32 -18.23
CA ARG A 27 -2.48 8.47 -17.04
C ARG A 27 -1.05 7.97 -16.89
N ALA A 28 -0.47 7.42 -17.95
CA ALA A 28 0.91 6.96 -17.95
C ALA A 28 1.89 8.08 -17.63
N PHE A 29 1.62 9.30 -18.14
CA PHE A 29 2.45 10.46 -17.89
C PHE A 29 2.40 10.90 -16.42
N HIS A 30 1.22 10.90 -15.79
CA HIS A 30 1.06 11.35 -14.40
C HIS A 30 1.35 10.27 -13.36
N ALA A 31 1.32 8.99 -13.74
CA ALA A 31 1.53 7.87 -12.82
C ALA A 31 3.00 7.55 -12.55
N LEU A 32 3.91 7.94 -13.44
CA LEU A 32 5.32 7.60 -13.34
C LEU A 32 6.17 8.84 -13.04
N PRO A 33 7.30 8.68 -12.32
CA PRO A 33 8.26 9.75 -12.11
C PRO A 33 8.84 10.21 -13.45
N ASP A 34 9.48 11.38 -13.47
CA ASP A 34 10.16 11.92 -14.67
C ASP A 34 11.30 10.97 -15.10
N LEU A 35 10.95 9.99 -15.94
CA LEU A 35 11.88 9.05 -16.54
C LEU A 35 12.39 9.64 -17.84
N ARG A 36 13.73 9.62 -18.03
CA ARG A 36 14.40 10.12 -19.23
C ARG A 36 15.40 9.12 -19.78
N SER A 37 15.55 9.09 -21.09
CA SER A 37 16.63 8.40 -21.79
C SER A 37 17.99 9.06 -21.50
N SER A 38 19.08 8.45 -21.95
CA SER A 38 20.45 8.96 -21.73
C SER A 38 20.70 10.33 -22.36
N ASP A 39 19.98 10.66 -23.42
CA ASP A 39 20.00 11.93 -24.15
C ASP A 39 18.96 12.95 -23.66
N GLY A 40 18.28 12.63 -22.55
CA GLY A 40 17.34 13.53 -21.86
C GLY A 40 15.91 13.52 -22.41
N HIS A 41 15.58 12.64 -23.36
CA HIS A 41 14.23 12.52 -23.88
C HIS A 41 13.27 11.96 -22.82
N PRO A 42 12.07 12.55 -22.58
CA PRO A 42 11.12 12.02 -21.60
C PRO A 42 10.57 10.67 -22.04
N THR A 43 10.51 9.69 -21.12
CA THR A 43 10.17 8.29 -21.45
C THR A 43 9.10 7.68 -20.55
N GLY A 44 8.63 8.41 -19.53
CA GLY A 44 7.69 7.89 -18.54
C GLY A 44 6.38 7.40 -19.15
N ALA A 45 5.74 8.21 -20.01
CA ALA A 45 4.47 7.83 -20.64
C ALA A 45 4.61 6.61 -21.56
N MET A 46 5.73 6.54 -22.33
CA MET A 46 6.03 5.35 -23.15
C MET A 46 6.15 4.08 -22.30
N HIS A 47 6.92 4.17 -21.22
CA HIS A 47 7.12 3.03 -20.30
C HIS A 47 5.79 2.57 -19.67
N GLY A 48 4.97 3.51 -19.23
CA GLY A 48 3.64 3.23 -18.67
C GLY A 48 2.71 2.58 -19.69
N MET A 49 2.66 3.08 -20.92
CA MET A 49 1.82 2.55 -22.00
C MET A 49 2.18 1.10 -22.31
N VAL A 50 3.47 0.78 -22.50
CA VAL A 50 3.92 -0.58 -22.77
C VAL A 50 3.47 -1.55 -21.68
N ASN A 51 3.65 -1.16 -20.42
CA ASN A 51 3.26 -1.99 -19.29
C ASN A 51 1.75 -2.21 -19.21
N MET A 52 0.97 -1.17 -19.38
CA MET A 52 -0.49 -1.24 -19.32
C MET A 52 -1.06 -2.12 -20.44
N LEU A 53 -0.53 -2.01 -21.66
CA LEU A 53 -0.98 -2.83 -22.79
C LEU A 53 -0.60 -4.30 -22.65
N ARG A 54 0.60 -4.61 -22.16
CA ARG A 54 1.00 -6.00 -21.86
C ARG A 54 0.10 -6.64 -20.82
N ARG A 55 -0.20 -5.91 -19.73
CA ARG A 55 -1.12 -6.38 -18.71
C ARG A 55 -2.51 -6.64 -19.26
N LEU A 56 -3.07 -5.71 -20.03
CA LEU A 56 -4.38 -5.88 -20.64
C LEU A 56 -4.45 -7.12 -21.52
N ARG A 57 -3.43 -7.35 -22.33
CA ARG A 57 -3.38 -8.52 -23.23
C ARG A 57 -3.32 -9.84 -22.46
N THR A 58 -2.76 -9.82 -21.26
CA THR A 58 -2.70 -10.98 -20.35
C THR A 58 -4.02 -11.18 -19.62
N ASP A 59 -4.58 -10.10 -19.05
CA ASP A 59 -5.78 -10.16 -18.21
C ASP A 59 -7.07 -10.35 -19.04
N PHE A 60 -7.06 -9.91 -20.31
CA PHE A 60 -8.21 -9.97 -21.22
C PHE A 60 -7.78 -10.53 -22.60
N PRO A 61 -7.59 -11.85 -22.71
CA PRO A 61 -7.33 -12.47 -24.01
C PRO A 61 -8.49 -12.20 -24.97
N ALA A 62 -8.20 -11.56 -26.11
CA ALA A 62 -9.20 -11.19 -27.10
C ALA A 62 -8.68 -11.48 -28.51
N ALA A 63 -9.58 -11.91 -29.39
CA ALA A 63 -9.26 -12.15 -30.79
C ALA A 63 -9.01 -10.84 -31.54
N TYR A 64 -9.74 -9.81 -31.17
CA TYR A 64 -9.69 -8.48 -31.79
C TYR A 64 -9.31 -7.44 -30.75
N ILE A 65 -8.35 -6.59 -31.10
CA ILE A 65 -7.81 -5.55 -30.20
C ILE A 65 -7.62 -4.23 -30.95
N ALA A 66 -7.78 -3.10 -30.30
CA ALA A 66 -7.41 -1.80 -30.85
C ALA A 66 -7.07 -0.79 -29.75
N CYS A 67 -6.10 0.11 -30.03
CA CYS A 67 -5.90 1.34 -29.29
C CYS A 67 -6.50 2.50 -30.11
N VAL A 68 -7.38 3.26 -29.51
CA VAL A 68 -8.03 4.39 -30.11
C VAL A 68 -7.47 5.68 -29.51
N PHE A 69 -7.01 6.60 -30.36
CA PHE A 69 -6.48 7.89 -29.95
C PHE A 69 -7.24 9.03 -30.60
N ASP A 70 -7.30 10.17 -29.92
CA ASP A 70 -7.84 11.39 -30.49
C ASP A 70 -7.00 11.84 -31.70
N ALA A 71 -7.64 12.19 -32.79
CA ALA A 71 -6.99 12.84 -33.91
C ALA A 71 -6.71 14.32 -33.59
N LYS A 72 -5.76 14.92 -34.31
CA LYS A 72 -5.51 16.36 -34.20
C LYS A 72 -6.61 17.14 -34.93
N GLY A 73 -7.15 18.16 -34.30
CA GLY A 73 -8.14 19.04 -34.91
C GLY A 73 -9.36 19.28 -34.04
N LYS A 74 -10.34 19.97 -34.63
CA LYS A 74 -11.64 20.20 -33.99
C LYS A 74 -12.56 19.04 -34.20
N THR A 75 -13.41 18.79 -33.21
CA THR A 75 -14.48 17.81 -33.27
C THR A 75 -15.83 18.51 -33.51
N PHE A 76 -16.88 17.78 -33.82
CA PHE A 76 -18.23 18.34 -33.93
C PHE A 76 -18.71 18.99 -32.63
N ARG A 77 -18.16 18.62 -31.48
CA ARG A 77 -18.49 19.21 -30.16
C ARG A 77 -17.96 20.63 -30.02
N ASP A 78 -16.78 20.93 -30.63
CA ASP A 78 -16.25 22.30 -30.68
C ASP A 78 -17.12 23.21 -31.52
N ASP A 79 -17.70 22.71 -32.61
CA ASP A 79 -18.63 23.46 -33.45
C ASP A 79 -19.99 23.65 -32.77
N LEU A 80 -20.45 22.64 -32.03
CA LEU A 80 -21.69 22.70 -31.26
C LEU A 80 -21.58 23.66 -30.07
N TYR A 81 -20.44 23.64 -29.36
CA TYR A 81 -20.21 24.45 -28.15
C TYR A 81 -18.75 24.94 -28.09
N PRO A 82 -18.48 26.21 -28.48
CA PRO A 82 -17.11 26.73 -28.56
C PRO A 82 -16.33 26.74 -27.23
N GLU A 83 -17.05 26.65 -26.10
CA GLU A 83 -16.40 26.58 -24.77
C GLU A 83 -16.14 25.13 -24.33
N TYR A 84 -16.46 24.15 -25.16
CA TYR A 84 -16.18 22.74 -24.92
C TYR A 84 -14.68 22.54 -24.70
N LYS A 85 -14.32 21.92 -23.59
CA LYS A 85 -12.91 21.69 -23.19
C LYS A 85 -12.02 22.95 -23.08
N ALA A 86 -12.60 24.18 -23.14
CA ALA A 86 -11.84 25.42 -23.11
C ALA A 86 -11.07 25.64 -21.79
N THR A 87 -11.48 25.00 -20.73
CA THR A 87 -10.81 25.05 -19.41
C THR A 87 -9.68 24.04 -19.24
N ARG A 88 -9.48 23.14 -20.19
CA ARG A 88 -8.39 22.16 -20.15
C ARG A 88 -7.04 22.84 -20.32
N ALA A 89 -6.09 22.50 -19.44
CA ALA A 89 -4.70 22.93 -19.61
C ALA A 89 -4.10 22.38 -20.92
N SER A 90 -3.23 23.16 -21.55
CA SER A 90 -2.47 22.67 -22.71
C SER A 90 -1.67 21.42 -22.36
N MET A 91 -1.53 20.53 -23.32
CA MET A 91 -0.74 19.32 -23.14
C MET A 91 0.70 19.66 -22.73
N PRO A 92 1.24 19.01 -21.68
CA PRO A 92 2.64 19.21 -21.28
C PRO A 92 3.60 18.91 -22.44
N GLU A 93 4.63 19.74 -22.60
CA GLU A 93 5.62 19.59 -23.69
C GLU A 93 6.30 18.21 -23.65
N ASP A 94 6.63 17.73 -22.45
CA ASP A 94 7.26 16.42 -22.26
C ASP A 94 6.32 15.25 -22.57
N LEU A 95 5.00 15.43 -22.49
CA LEU A 95 4.04 14.43 -22.98
C LEU A 95 3.93 14.49 -24.50
N SER A 96 3.85 15.70 -25.06
CA SER A 96 3.76 15.91 -26.50
C SER A 96 4.92 15.25 -27.27
N LYS A 97 6.14 15.28 -26.72
CA LYS A 97 7.34 14.62 -27.28
C LYS A 97 7.24 13.09 -27.31
N GLN A 98 6.38 12.49 -26.49
CA GLN A 98 6.25 11.04 -26.37
C GLN A 98 5.13 10.46 -27.24
N ILE A 99 4.25 11.26 -27.85
CA ILE A 99 3.07 10.79 -28.59
C ILE A 99 3.48 9.90 -29.77
N GLU A 100 4.32 10.40 -30.69
CA GLU A 100 4.76 9.63 -31.85
C GLU A 100 5.53 8.35 -31.45
N PRO A 101 6.49 8.39 -30.50
CA PRO A 101 7.09 7.16 -29.96
C PRO A 101 6.10 6.19 -29.34
N ILE A 102 5.05 6.66 -28.69
CA ILE A 102 4.01 5.79 -28.13
C ILE A 102 3.22 5.11 -29.26
N HIS A 103 2.85 5.83 -30.28
CA HIS A 103 2.21 5.23 -31.45
C HIS A 103 3.12 4.19 -32.14
N GLU A 104 4.43 4.46 -32.23
CA GLU A 104 5.43 3.52 -32.75
C GLU A 104 5.45 2.23 -31.94
N VAL A 105 5.63 2.32 -30.61
CA VAL A 105 5.73 1.14 -29.76
C VAL A 105 4.43 0.34 -29.69
N VAL A 106 3.27 0.99 -29.68
CA VAL A 106 1.96 0.33 -29.71
C VAL A 106 1.82 -0.53 -30.97
N ARG A 107 2.24 -0.01 -32.14
CA ARG A 107 2.25 -0.81 -33.39
C ARG A 107 3.22 -2.00 -33.30
N HIS A 108 4.43 -1.79 -32.76
CA HIS A 108 5.40 -2.88 -32.57
C HIS A 108 4.91 -3.95 -31.59
N MET A 109 4.06 -3.59 -30.64
CA MET A 109 3.37 -4.54 -29.77
C MET A 109 2.23 -5.29 -30.44
N GLY A 110 1.98 -5.03 -31.73
CA GLY A 110 0.95 -5.71 -32.53
C GLY A 110 -0.47 -5.20 -32.28
N TRP A 111 -0.64 -3.99 -31.76
CA TRP A 111 -1.94 -3.34 -31.57
C TRP A 111 -2.26 -2.46 -32.78
N PRO A 112 -3.41 -2.68 -33.47
CA PRO A 112 -3.96 -1.70 -34.39
C PRO A 112 -4.24 -0.38 -33.68
N ILE A 113 -3.93 0.73 -34.35
CA ILE A 113 -4.24 2.09 -33.89
C ILE A 113 -5.31 2.69 -34.80
N LEU A 114 -6.32 3.29 -34.18
CA LEU A 114 -7.35 4.06 -34.85
C LEU A 114 -7.29 5.50 -34.36
N MET A 115 -7.29 6.44 -35.32
CA MET A 115 -7.45 7.88 -35.12
C MET A 115 -8.33 8.41 -36.23
N VAL A 116 -9.48 8.99 -35.89
CA VAL A 116 -10.49 9.44 -36.86
C VAL A 116 -10.69 10.95 -36.69
N GLU A 117 -10.49 11.71 -37.74
CA GLU A 117 -10.64 13.15 -37.70
C GLU A 117 -12.11 13.58 -37.51
N GLY A 118 -12.33 14.70 -36.81
CA GLY A 118 -13.67 15.29 -36.62
C GLY A 118 -14.52 14.67 -35.51
N VAL A 119 -14.02 13.58 -34.87
CA VAL A 119 -14.67 12.89 -33.73
C VAL A 119 -13.63 12.60 -32.66
N GLU A 120 -14.09 12.27 -31.46
CA GLU A 120 -13.21 11.91 -30.33
C GLU A 120 -12.97 10.39 -30.28
N ALA A 121 -11.93 9.97 -29.59
CA ALA A 121 -11.65 8.54 -29.38
C ALA A 121 -12.84 7.80 -28.79
N ASP A 122 -13.59 8.44 -27.90
CA ASP A 122 -14.78 7.88 -27.27
C ASP A 122 -15.88 7.55 -28.29
N ASP A 123 -16.07 8.38 -29.30
CA ASP A 123 -17.04 8.17 -30.37
C ASP A 123 -16.64 6.98 -31.27
N VAL A 124 -15.36 6.83 -31.54
CA VAL A 124 -14.82 5.66 -32.29
C VAL A 124 -15.00 4.39 -31.46
N ILE A 125 -14.70 4.44 -30.17
CA ILE A 125 -14.90 3.31 -29.23
C ILE A 125 -16.39 2.93 -29.16
N GLY A 126 -17.27 3.94 -29.02
CA GLY A 126 -18.72 3.75 -29.00
C GLY A 126 -19.23 3.08 -30.30
N THR A 127 -18.75 3.53 -31.44
CA THR A 127 -19.09 2.96 -32.75
C THR A 127 -18.64 1.50 -32.88
N LEU A 128 -17.41 1.21 -32.50
CA LEU A 128 -16.88 -0.16 -32.52
C LEU A 128 -17.62 -1.08 -31.56
N ALA A 129 -17.93 -0.63 -30.35
CA ALA A 129 -18.68 -1.38 -29.36
C ALA A 129 -20.13 -1.68 -29.86
N ALA A 130 -20.78 -0.73 -30.51
CA ALA A 130 -22.10 -0.92 -31.12
C ALA A 130 -22.04 -1.93 -32.27
N GLN A 131 -21.05 -1.81 -33.16
CA GLN A 131 -20.83 -2.76 -34.25
C GLN A 131 -20.53 -4.18 -33.78
N ALA A 132 -19.71 -4.33 -32.73
CA ALA A 132 -19.38 -5.61 -32.11
C ALA A 132 -20.62 -6.24 -31.45
N THR A 133 -21.41 -5.44 -30.72
CA THR A 133 -22.67 -5.88 -30.10
C THR A 133 -23.66 -6.39 -31.15
N ALA A 134 -23.81 -5.68 -32.27
CA ALA A 134 -24.69 -6.10 -33.36
C ALA A 134 -24.26 -7.43 -34.02
N ARG A 135 -22.96 -7.78 -33.91
CA ARG A 135 -22.40 -9.07 -34.38
C ARG A 135 -22.39 -10.15 -33.29
N GLY A 136 -22.94 -9.89 -32.11
CA GLY A 136 -22.96 -10.82 -30.98
C GLY A 136 -21.61 -11.01 -30.28
N MET A 137 -20.62 -10.13 -30.56
CA MET A 137 -19.31 -10.14 -29.91
C MET A 137 -19.39 -9.55 -28.52
N LYS A 138 -18.56 -10.03 -27.60
CA LYS A 138 -18.29 -9.36 -26.33
C LYS A 138 -17.27 -8.23 -26.52
N THR A 139 -17.46 -7.12 -25.83
CA THR A 139 -16.55 -5.98 -25.90
C THR A 139 -16.07 -5.61 -24.49
N VAL A 140 -14.76 -5.52 -24.33
CA VAL A 140 -14.13 -4.97 -23.12
C VAL A 140 -13.51 -3.63 -23.50
N VAL A 141 -13.95 -2.55 -22.86
CA VAL A 141 -13.41 -1.20 -23.08
C VAL A 141 -12.54 -0.83 -21.90
N SER A 142 -11.26 -0.66 -22.14
CA SER A 142 -10.33 -0.23 -21.11
C SER A 142 -10.15 1.27 -21.11
N THR A 143 -10.80 1.92 -20.16
CA THR A 143 -10.83 3.37 -20.00
C THR A 143 -10.92 3.77 -18.53
N GLY A 144 -10.67 5.04 -18.25
CA GLY A 144 -11.02 5.65 -16.97
C GLY A 144 -12.07 6.72 -17.12
N ASP A 145 -12.57 6.91 -18.30
CA ASP A 145 -13.62 7.88 -18.54
C ASP A 145 -14.98 7.33 -18.05
N LYS A 146 -15.63 8.13 -17.21
CA LYS A 146 -16.97 7.79 -16.66
C LYS A 146 -18.06 7.87 -17.73
N ASP A 147 -17.82 8.68 -18.77
CA ASP A 147 -18.83 8.96 -19.80
C ASP A 147 -19.06 7.73 -20.68
N LEU A 148 -18.05 6.89 -20.86
CA LEU A 148 -18.17 5.61 -21.57
C LEU A 148 -19.05 4.58 -20.84
N ALA A 149 -19.46 4.84 -19.57
CA ALA A 149 -20.41 3.97 -18.86
C ALA A 149 -21.78 3.90 -19.56
N GLN A 150 -22.11 4.86 -20.42
CA GLN A 150 -23.32 4.84 -21.26
C GLN A 150 -23.32 3.70 -22.30
N LEU A 151 -22.15 3.12 -22.64
CA LEU A 151 -21.99 2.04 -23.61
C LEU A 151 -22.25 0.65 -23.02
N VAL A 152 -22.28 0.52 -21.70
CA VAL A 152 -22.37 -0.76 -21.00
C VAL A 152 -23.72 -1.42 -21.26
N ASN A 153 -23.67 -2.72 -21.58
CA ASN A 153 -24.82 -3.58 -21.79
C ASN A 153 -24.43 -5.05 -21.56
N ASP A 154 -25.30 -6.01 -21.87
CA ASP A 154 -25.04 -7.46 -21.71
C ASP A 154 -23.82 -7.99 -22.48
N LYS A 155 -23.28 -7.22 -23.44
CA LYS A 155 -22.11 -7.56 -24.26
C LYS A 155 -20.92 -6.63 -24.03
N VAL A 156 -21.13 -5.44 -23.50
CA VAL A 156 -20.10 -4.41 -23.33
C VAL A 156 -19.85 -4.16 -21.85
N MET A 157 -18.60 -4.32 -21.43
CA MET A 157 -18.16 -3.95 -20.07
C MET A 157 -16.98 -3.00 -20.13
N LEU A 158 -16.86 -2.14 -19.12
CA LEU A 158 -15.68 -1.28 -18.92
C LEU A 158 -14.74 -1.87 -17.91
N ILE A 159 -13.45 -1.60 -18.08
CA ILE A 159 -12.42 -1.89 -17.10
C ILE A 159 -11.51 -0.69 -16.88
N ASN A 160 -11.23 -0.37 -15.63
CA ASN A 160 -10.20 0.57 -15.25
C ASN A 160 -9.00 -0.20 -14.69
N THR A 161 -7.93 -0.31 -15.48
CA THR A 161 -6.73 -1.08 -15.11
C THR A 161 -5.94 -0.53 -13.93
N MET A 162 -6.17 0.74 -13.55
CA MET A 162 -5.50 1.34 -12.38
C MET A 162 -6.17 0.95 -11.06
N SER A 163 -7.51 0.90 -11.05
CA SER A 163 -8.29 0.54 -9.85
C SER A 163 -8.78 -0.90 -9.86
N ASN A 164 -8.52 -1.67 -10.93
CA ASN A 164 -9.10 -2.99 -11.21
C ASN A 164 -10.64 -3.00 -11.21
N GLU A 165 -11.26 -1.84 -11.33
CA GLU A 165 -12.71 -1.70 -11.32
C GLU A 165 -13.30 -2.21 -12.63
N LYS A 166 -14.25 -3.12 -12.53
CA LYS A 166 -15.03 -3.65 -13.67
C LYS A 166 -16.45 -3.09 -13.56
N LEU A 167 -16.95 -2.52 -14.66
CA LEU A 167 -18.29 -1.96 -14.74
C LEU A 167 -19.06 -2.73 -15.82
N ASP A 168 -19.83 -3.70 -15.40
CA ASP A 168 -20.97 -4.25 -16.11
C ASP A 168 -22.24 -3.48 -15.76
N GLU A 169 -23.43 -3.91 -16.16
CA GLU A 169 -24.70 -3.25 -15.87
C GLU A 169 -24.93 -3.07 -14.35
N ALA A 170 -24.61 -4.11 -13.57
CA ALA A 170 -24.74 -4.06 -12.11
C ALA A 170 -23.70 -3.11 -11.48
N GLY A 171 -22.47 -3.11 -11.97
CA GLY A 171 -21.41 -2.21 -11.56
C GLY A 171 -21.71 -0.74 -11.86
N VAL A 172 -22.30 -0.44 -13.02
CA VAL A 172 -22.77 0.91 -13.36
C VAL A 172 -23.89 1.34 -12.39
N GLN A 173 -24.87 0.49 -12.17
CA GLN A 173 -25.98 0.76 -11.25
C GLN A 173 -25.47 1.01 -9.81
N ALA A 174 -24.53 0.21 -9.36
CA ALA A 174 -23.94 0.35 -8.02
C ALA A 174 -23.12 1.66 -7.88
N LYS A 175 -22.38 2.02 -8.93
CA LYS A 175 -21.49 3.19 -8.91
C LYS A 175 -22.23 4.51 -9.07
N PHE A 176 -23.14 4.60 -10.01
CA PHE A 176 -23.82 5.86 -10.38
C PHE A 176 -25.23 5.97 -9.79
N GLY A 177 -25.80 4.88 -9.31
CA GLY A 177 -27.18 4.83 -8.81
C GLY A 177 -28.23 4.80 -9.90
N VAL A 178 -27.83 4.66 -11.17
CA VAL A 178 -28.71 4.58 -12.35
C VAL A 178 -28.21 3.48 -13.29
N ALA A 179 -29.12 2.89 -14.07
CA ALA A 179 -28.77 1.90 -15.09
C ALA A 179 -27.98 2.54 -16.25
N PRO A 180 -27.18 1.77 -17.03
CA PRO A 180 -26.39 2.28 -18.14
C PRO A 180 -27.16 3.17 -19.13
N ASN A 181 -28.37 2.79 -19.48
CA ASN A 181 -29.26 3.55 -20.36
C ASN A 181 -29.75 4.88 -19.78
N ARG A 182 -29.40 5.22 -18.54
CA ARG A 182 -29.68 6.50 -17.86
C ARG A 182 -28.41 7.32 -17.57
N ILE A 183 -27.27 6.84 -17.96
CA ILE A 183 -26.00 7.56 -17.73
C ILE A 183 -25.98 8.89 -18.47
N ILE A 184 -26.47 8.96 -19.71
CA ILE A 184 -26.57 10.22 -20.45
C ILE A 184 -27.47 11.22 -19.70
N ASP A 185 -28.63 10.77 -19.27
CA ASP A 185 -29.59 11.60 -18.51
C ASP A 185 -28.99 12.10 -17.20
N TYR A 186 -28.30 11.20 -16.49
CA TYR A 186 -27.61 11.50 -15.25
C TYR A 186 -26.49 12.53 -15.43
N LEU A 187 -25.62 12.32 -16.40
CA LEU A 187 -24.49 13.23 -16.69
C LEU A 187 -24.99 14.58 -17.19
N THR A 188 -26.06 14.62 -18.00
CA THR A 188 -26.65 15.89 -18.46
C THR A 188 -27.17 16.71 -17.29
N LEU A 189 -27.76 16.08 -16.27
CA LEU A 189 -28.26 16.78 -15.08
C LEU A 189 -27.13 17.32 -14.20
N ILE A 190 -26.08 16.56 -13.99
CA ILE A 190 -24.97 16.98 -13.12
C ILE A 190 -23.92 17.84 -13.85
N GLY A 191 -23.83 17.73 -15.18
CA GLY A 191 -22.82 18.35 -16.01
C GLY A 191 -21.47 17.64 -15.94
N ASP A 192 -20.55 18.06 -16.81
CA ASP A 192 -19.16 17.64 -16.78
C ASP A 192 -18.22 18.85 -16.67
N THR A 193 -17.60 18.99 -15.50
CA THR A 193 -16.66 20.10 -15.24
C THR A 193 -15.31 19.90 -15.95
N VAL A 194 -14.95 18.67 -16.30
CA VAL A 194 -13.70 18.35 -17.00
C VAL A 194 -13.78 18.81 -18.45
N ASP A 195 -14.94 18.60 -19.06
CA ASP A 195 -15.20 18.97 -20.46
C ASP A 195 -15.91 20.32 -20.58
N ASN A 196 -16.08 21.02 -19.46
CA ASN A 196 -16.73 22.31 -19.38
C ASN A 196 -18.19 22.28 -19.92
N VAL A 197 -18.90 21.17 -19.65
CA VAL A 197 -20.32 21.04 -20.00
C VAL A 197 -21.18 21.37 -18.78
N PRO A 198 -21.92 22.48 -18.78
CA PRO A 198 -22.77 22.85 -17.64
C PRO A 198 -23.91 21.86 -17.43
N GLY A 199 -24.16 21.47 -16.17
CA GLY A 199 -25.37 20.79 -15.75
C GLY A 199 -26.35 21.77 -15.10
N VAL A 200 -27.35 21.21 -14.40
CA VAL A 200 -28.25 21.99 -13.56
C VAL A 200 -27.55 22.50 -12.32
N ALA A 201 -27.46 23.80 -12.12
CA ALA A 201 -26.77 24.41 -11.01
C ALA A 201 -27.19 23.83 -9.65
N LYS A 202 -26.24 23.39 -8.82
CA LYS A 202 -26.43 22.71 -7.52
C LYS A 202 -27.14 21.34 -7.61
N CYS A 203 -27.28 20.76 -8.79
CA CYS A 203 -27.75 19.39 -8.95
C CYS A 203 -26.53 18.44 -8.83
N GLY A 204 -26.39 17.79 -7.70
CA GLY A 204 -25.35 16.77 -7.49
C GLY A 204 -25.90 15.36 -7.76
N PRO A 205 -25.01 14.32 -7.66
CA PRO A 205 -25.35 12.93 -7.95
C PRO A 205 -26.65 12.45 -7.29
N LYS A 206 -26.82 12.68 -5.99
CA LYS A 206 -28.03 12.26 -5.26
C LYS A 206 -29.31 12.91 -5.79
N THR A 207 -29.23 14.15 -6.22
CA THR A 207 -30.38 14.87 -6.77
C THR A 207 -30.76 14.35 -8.15
N ALA A 208 -29.79 14.13 -9.01
CA ALA A 208 -29.96 13.55 -10.35
C ALA A 208 -30.59 12.15 -10.26
N VAL A 209 -30.03 11.26 -9.42
CA VAL A 209 -30.58 9.91 -9.18
C VAL A 209 -32.01 9.99 -8.69
N LYS A 210 -32.32 10.86 -7.68
CA LYS A 210 -33.68 11.03 -7.17
C LYS A 210 -34.64 11.45 -8.26
N TRP A 211 -34.29 12.41 -9.10
CA TRP A 211 -35.16 12.90 -10.16
C TRP A 211 -35.39 11.83 -11.24
N LEU A 212 -34.32 11.12 -11.66
CA LEU A 212 -34.45 10.05 -12.63
C LEU A 212 -35.25 8.85 -12.11
N THR A 213 -35.16 8.55 -10.81
CA THR A 213 -35.99 7.51 -10.18
C THR A 213 -37.47 7.91 -10.15
N LEU A 214 -37.76 9.21 -9.90
CA LEU A 214 -39.13 9.69 -9.81
C LEU A 214 -39.79 9.90 -11.17
N HIS A 215 -39.06 10.39 -12.17
CA HIS A 215 -39.60 10.83 -13.46
C HIS A 215 -39.14 9.92 -14.62
N GLY A 216 -38.33 8.89 -14.36
CA GLY A 216 -37.94 7.85 -15.30
C GLY A 216 -36.86 8.24 -16.28
N SER A 217 -36.79 9.48 -16.77
CA SER A 217 -35.80 9.97 -17.76
C SER A 217 -35.57 11.48 -17.61
N LEU A 218 -34.54 11.99 -18.30
CA LEU A 218 -34.32 13.45 -18.41
C LEU A 218 -35.53 14.15 -19.03
N ASP A 219 -36.19 13.57 -20.05
CA ASP A 219 -37.37 14.12 -20.65
C ASP A 219 -38.51 14.20 -19.64
N GLY A 220 -38.72 13.15 -18.83
CA GLY A 220 -39.68 13.17 -17.73
C GLY A 220 -39.34 14.21 -16.65
N VAL A 221 -38.06 14.45 -16.37
CA VAL A 221 -37.63 15.53 -15.47
C VAL A 221 -37.94 16.91 -16.08
N ILE A 222 -37.68 17.10 -17.38
CA ILE A 222 -37.95 18.34 -18.10
C ILE A 222 -39.46 18.63 -18.10
N GLU A 223 -40.31 17.64 -18.45
CA GLU A 223 -41.76 17.77 -18.47
C GLU A 223 -42.34 18.14 -17.09
N ASN A 224 -41.75 17.62 -16.03
CA ASN A 224 -42.18 17.85 -14.68
C ASN A 224 -41.42 18.99 -13.96
N ALA A 225 -40.57 19.73 -14.65
CA ALA A 225 -39.74 20.79 -14.05
C ALA A 225 -40.54 21.83 -13.28
N GLY A 226 -41.79 22.14 -13.73
CA GLY A 226 -42.68 23.07 -13.04
C GLY A 226 -43.18 22.59 -11.67
N SER A 227 -43.21 21.28 -11.43
CA SER A 227 -43.61 20.68 -10.16
C SER A 227 -42.47 20.44 -9.18
N ILE A 228 -41.20 20.53 -9.65
CA ILE A 228 -39.99 20.33 -8.84
C ILE A 228 -39.70 21.64 -8.08
N GLY A 229 -40.03 21.65 -6.79
CA GLY A 229 -39.86 22.82 -5.93
C GLY A 229 -38.44 23.00 -5.39
N GLY A 230 -38.23 24.12 -4.68
CA GLY A 230 -37.02 24.50 -4.01
C GLY A 230 -35.98 25.17 -4.93
N ALA A 231 -34.82 25.57 -4.35
CA ALA A 231 -33.78 26.31 -5.09
C ALA A 231 -33.20 25.53 -6.29
N VAL A 232 -33.11 24.18 -6.18
CA VAL A 232 -32.57 23.34 -7.26
C VAL A 232 -33.65 23.16 -8.37
N GLY A 233 -34.93 23.15 -8.01
CA GLY A 233 -36.03 23.17 -9.00
C GLY A 233 -36.04 24.46 -9.83
N ALA A 234 -35.82 25.62 -9.19
CA ALA A 234 -35.65 26.88 -9.92
C ALA A 234 -34.43 26.87 -10.87
N ASN A 235 -33.32 26.27 -10.43
CA ASN A 235 -32.14 26.09 -11.28
C ASN A 235 -32.41 25.13 -12.45
N LEU A 236 -33.21 24.09 -12.26
CA LEU A 236 -33.65 23.21 -13.35
C LEU A 236 -34.46 24.00 -14.40
N GLN A 237 -35.42 24.82 -13.96
CA GLN A 237 -36.21 25.65 -14.88
C GLN A 237 -35.31 26.61 -15.67
N ALA A 238 -34.29 27.20 -15.06
CA ALA A 238 -33.35 28.07 -15.73
C ALA A 238 -32.48 27.31 -16.75
N ALA A 239 -32.21 26.01 -16.52
CA ALA A 239 -31.38 25.18 -17.37
C ALA A 239 -32.13 24.50 -18.53
N LEU A 240 -33.50 24.56 -18.59
CA LEU A 240 -34.29 23.83 -19.57
C LEU A 240 -33.88 24.06 -21.02
N ALA A 241 -33.53 25.29 -21.40
CA ALA A 241 -33.06 25.61 -22.74
C ALA A 241 -31.69 25.03 -23.09
N TRP A 242 -30.86 24.74 -22.05
CA TRP A 242 -29.54 24.21 -22.22
C TRP A 242 -29.50 22.68 -22.26
N LEU A 243 -30.33 21.99 -21.49
CA LEU A 243 -30.26 20.53 -21.29
C LEU A 243 -30.27 19.73 -22.60
N PRO A 244 -31.03 20.06 -23.67
CA PRO A 244 -30.95 19.32 -24.94
C PRO A 244 -29.56 19.39 -25.56
N LYS A 245 -28.92 20.55 -25.53
CA LYS A 245 -27.55 20.77 -26.01
C LYS A 245 -26.52 20.07 -25.14
N GLY A 246 -26.67 20.12 -23.81
CA GLY A 246 -25.82 19.40 -22.88
C GLY A 246 -25.90 17.88 -23.09
N ARG A 247 -27.11 17.33 -23.35
CA ARG A 247 -27.31 15.92 -23.71
C ARG A 247 -26.53 15.54 -24.98
N GLU A 248 -26.59 16.36 -26.03
CA GLU A 248 -25.90 16.11 -27.27
C GLU A 248 -24.36 16.10 -27.10
N LEU A 249 -23.83 17.02 -26.30
CA LEU A 249 -22.38 17.08 -25.98
C LEU A 249 -21.87 15.86 -25.22
N ILE A 250 -22.69 15.32 -24.30
CA ILE A 250 -22.34 14.16 -23.43
C ILE A 250 -22.55 12.84 -24.15
N THR A 251 -23.41 12.80 -25.16
CA THR A 251 -23.72 11.55 -25.87
C THR A 251 -22.54 11.13 -26.74
N VAL A 252 -22.06 9.92 -26.51
CA VAL A 252 -21.06 9.27 -27.33
C VAL A 252 -21.71 8.79 -28.62
N LYS A 253 -21.13 9.17 -29.77
CA LYS A 253 -21.59 8.70 -31.10
C LYS A 253 -21.27 7.21 -31.26
N THR A 254 -22.24 6.50 -31.87
CA THR A 254 -22.12 5.07 -32.15
C THR A 254 -22.27 4.73 -33.65
N ASP A 255 -22.20 5.75 -34.48
CA ASP A 255 -22.47 5.69 -35.92
C ASP A 255 -21.40 6.44 -36.75
N CYS A 256 -20.19 6.60 -36.22
CA CYS A 256 -19.10 7.24 -36.96
C CYS A 256 -18.74 6.47 -38.24
N ASP A 257 -18.44 7.20 -39.31
CA ASP A 257 -17.93 6.57 -40.54
C ASP A 257 -16.48 6.15 -40.38
N LEU A 258 -16.23 4.85 -40.28
CA LEU A 258 -14.93 4.23 -40.14
C LEU A 258 -14.38 3.61 -41.42
N THR A 259 -15.08 3.79 -42.56
CA THR A 259 -14.77 3.09 -43.84
C THR A 259 -13.38 3.41 -44.39
N ASN A 260 -12.87 4.63 -44.13
CA ASN A 260 -11.51 5.05 -44.51
C ASN A 260 -10.41 4.54 -43.57
N HIS A 261 -10.76 3.98 -42.40
CA HIS A 261 -9.83 3.59 -41.33
C HIS A 261 -9.79 2.08 -41.12
N MET A 262 -10.85 1.36 -41.47
CA MET A 262 -10.94 -0.08 -41.33
C MET A 262 -11.90 -0.72 -42.34
N VAL A 263 -11.61 -1.94 -42.72
CA VAL A 263 -12.50 -2.74 -43.58
C VAL A 263 -13.60 -3.37 -42.74
N SER A 264 -13.20 -4.12 -41.72
CA SER A 264 -14.11 -4.71 -40.69
C SER A 264 -13.34 -4.95 -39.41
N ILE A 265 -14.05 -5.27 -38.30
CA ILE A 265 -13.42 -5.68 -37.05
C ILE A 265 -12.54 -6.91 -37.26
N GLU A 266 -13.09 -7.89 -38.03
CA GLU A 266 -12.47 -9.20 -38.25
C GLU A 266 -11.22 -9.13 -39.15
N GLU A 267 -11.12 -8.16 -40.01
CA GLU A 267 -9.97 -8.00 -40.91
C GLU A 267 -8.92 -7.04 -40.38
N THR A 268 -9.36 -5.93 -39.76
CA THR A 268 -8.45 -4.82 -39.39
C THR A 268 -7.96 -4.91 -37.98
N LEU A 269 -8.81 -5.37 -37.01
CA LEU A 269 -8.52 -5.32 -35.59
C LEU A 269 -7.97 -6.63 -35.02
N VAL A 270 -7.50 -7.51 -35.88
CA VAL A 270 -6.83 -8.75 -35.43
C VAL A 270 -5.53 -8.37 -34.70
N GLY A 271 -5.41 -8.83 -33.45
CA GLY A 271 -4.19 -8.68 -32.68
C GLY A 271 -3.01 -9.41 -33.34
N ARG A 272 -1.91 -8.71 -33.57
CA ARG A 272 -0.71 -9.28 -34.18
C ARG A 272 0.28 -9.71 -33.12
N PRO A 273 1.17 -10.68 -33.41
CA PRO A 273 2.32 -10.94 -32.56
C PRO A 273 3.19 -9.69 -32.41
N GLU A 274 3.83 -9.55 -31.25
CA GLU A 274 4.83 -8.49 -31.03
C GLU A 274 5.99 -8.61 -32.04
N ASP A 275 6.38 -7.50 -32.66
CA ASP A 275 7.62 -7.41 -33.45
C ASP A 275 8.80 -7.24 -32.49
N LYS A 276 9.39 -8.38 -32.13
CA LYS A 276 10.47 -8.41 -31.13
C LYS A 276 11.73 -7.66 -31.55
N ASP A 277 12.01 -7.58 -32.83
CA ASP A 277 13.21 -6.91 -33.33
C ASP A 277 12.99 -5.40 -33.33
N ALA A 278 11.86 -4.92 -33.80
CA ALA A 278 11.48 -3.52 -33.72
C ALA A 278 11.33 -3.04 -32.25
N LEU A 279 10.76 -3.86 -31.36
CA LEU A 279 10.71 -3.56 -29.92
C LEU A 279 12.10 -3.52 -29.28
N ARG A 280 13.03 -4.37 -29.69
CA ARG A 280 14.42 -4.34 -29.20
C ARG A 280 15.09 -3.02 -29.56
N ASP A 281 14.97 -2.60 -30.83
CA ASP A 281 15.53 -1.34 -31.32
C ASP A 281 14.90 -0.13 -30.62
N PHE A 282 13.58 -0.16 -30.43
CA PHE A 282 12.86 0.86 -29.68
C PHE A 282 13.33 0.95 -28.23
N PHE A 283 13.37 -0.17 -27.51
CA PHE A 283 13.78 -0.20 -26.10
C PHE A 283 15.27 0.17 -25.93
N GLN A 284 16.11 -0.13 -26.92
CA GLN A 284 17.50 0.30 -26.92
C GLN A 284 17.61 1.82 -27.12
N ARG A 285 16.87 2.37 -28.09
CA ARG A 285 16.81 3.83 -28.39
C ARG A 285 16.40 4.65 -27.17
N TYR A 286 15.38 4.21 -26.44
CA TYR A 286 14.86 4.94 -25.29
C TYR A 286 15.38 4.45 -23.93
N GLY A 287 16.33 3.50 -23.91
CA GLY A 287 17.03 3.07 -22.71
C GLY A 287 16.20 2.17 -21.76
N PHE A 288 15.23 1.42 -22.26
CA PHE A 288 14.37 0.51 -21.48
C PHE A 288 15.06 -0.82 -21.16
N LYS A 289 16.08 -0.76 -20.30
CA LYS A 289 16.99 -1.90 -20.01
C LYS A 289 16.26 -3.14 -19.45
N SER A 290 15.20 -2.99 -18.68
CA SER A 290 14.40 -4.09 -18.15
C SER A 290 13.65 -4.81 -19.27
N MET A 291 12.98 -4.05 -20.13
CA MET A 291 12.21 -4.58 -21.26
C MET A 291 13.11 -5.24 -22.32
N LEU A 292 14.32 -4.72 -22.52
CA LEU A 292 15.34 -5.36 -23.36
C LEU A 292 15.76 -6.73 -22.84
N ARG A 293 15.92 -6.88 -21.54
CA ARG A 293 16.25 -8.18 -20.92
C ARG A 293 15.11 -9.19 -21.05
N GLU A 294 13.88 -8.74 -20.94
CA GLU A 294 12.69 -9.57 -21.12
C GLU A 294 12.56 -10.10 -22.55
N LEU A 295 12.89 -9.28 -23.55
CA LEU A 295 12.91 -9.71 -24.97
C LEU A 295 14.02 -10.70 -25.29
N GLY A 296 15.15 -10.64 -24.56
CA GLY A 296 16.31 -11.53 -24.75
C GLY A 296 16.18 -12.89 -24.05
N ALA A 297 15.34 -12.98 -23.02
CA ALA A 297 15.02 -14.23 -22.34
C ALA A 297 13.85 -14.90 -23.06
N GLY A 298 14.14 -15.81 -23.99
CA GLY A 298 13.12 -16.58 -24.69
C GLY A 298 12.21 -17.34 -23.72
N GLY A 299 11.01 -16.88 -23.56
CA GLY A 299 9.84 -17.62 -23.09
C GLY A 299 9.81 -18.03 -21.62
N ALA A 300 9.43 -17.14 -20.73
CA ALA A 300 8.73 -17.46 -19.48
C ALA A 300 7.99 -16.21 -18.94
N ASN A 301 6.69 -16.32 -18.89
CA ASN A 301 5.67 -15.59 -18.13
C ASN A 301 5.80 -14.06 -17.92
N PRO A 302 4.90 -13.25 -18.49
CA PRO A 302 4.71 -11.85 -18.12
C PRO A 302 3.68 -11.73 -16.99
N GLY A 303 4.09 -11.37 -15.81
CA GLY A 303 3.17 -11.09 -14.73
C GLY A 303 3.82 -10.69 -13.42
N LYS A 304 4.31 -9.45 -13.34
CA LYS A 304 4.44 -8.73 -12.08
C LYS A 304 4.67 -7.24 -12.35
N TYR A 305 3.64 -6.47 -12.17
CA TYR A 305 3.71 -5.02 -12.19
C TYR A 305 3.27 -4.41 -10.86
N LEU A 306 4.09 -3.48 -10.42
CA LEU A 306 3.98 -2.66 -9.23
C LEU A 306 2.79 -1.71 -9.28
N SER A 307 2.08 -1.61 -8.17
CA SER A 307 1.15 -0.51 -7.91
C SER A 307 1.94 0.73 -7.46
N PRO A 308 1.70 1.93 -7.98
CA PRO A 308 2.26 3.16 -7.44
C PRO A 308 1.39 3.65 -6.29
N GLY A 309 1.96 3.80 -5.13
CA GLY A 309 1.32 4.47 -4.01
C GLY A 309 1.73 3.96 -2.64
N ALA A 310 2.95 4.25 -2.23
CA ALA A 310 3.27 4.32 -0.80
C ALA A 310 4.06 5.60 -0.56
N ALA A 311 3.44 6.53 0.13
CA ALA A 311 4.07 7.73 0.62
C ALA A 311 5.09 7.37 1.70
N VAL A 312 6.27 7.97 1.60
CA VAL A 312 7.32 7.89 2.62
C VAL A 312 6.89 8.75 3.78
N ASP A 313 6.77 8.19 4.96
CA ASP A 313 6.63 8.98 6.17
C ASP A 313 7.99 9.34 6.78
N ALA A 314 7.98 10.37 7.62
CA ALA A 314 9.14 11.15 8.03
C ALA A 314 10.11 10.45 9.00
N ASN A 315 10.15 9.12 9.08
CA ASN A 315 10.94 8.38 10.07
C ASN A 315 11.96 7.36 9.52
N GLY A 316 12.35 7.45 8.25
CA GLY A 316 13.52 6.72 7.76
C GLY A 316 13.40 5.18 7.75
N ALA A 317 12.20 4.62 7.79
CA ALA A 317 11.99 3.21 7.53
C ALA A 317 12.03 2.94 6.03
N LEU A 318 12.92 2.06 5.60
CA LEU A 318 13.02 1.58 4.24
C LEU A 318 11.76 0.80 3.87
N ASN A 319 10.85 1.43 3.13
CA ASN A 319 9.81 0.71 2.42
C ASN A 319 10.45 -0.03 1.26
N SER A 320 10.37 -1.33 1.29
CA SER A 320 10.95 -2.23 0.30
C SER A 320 10.25 -2.07 -1.05
N PRO A 321 11.00 -1.87 -2.15
CA PRO A 321 10.49 -2.15 -3.47
C PRO A 321 10.70 -3.63 -3.79
N GLU A 322 9.68 -4.25 -4.32
CA GLU A 322 9.70 -5.61 -4.85
C GLU A 322 10.77 -5.80 -5.94
N GLY A 323 11.36 -6.98 -5.93
CA GLY A 323 11.88 -7.59 -7.12
C GLY A 323 13.35 -7.89 -7.19
N ALA A 324 13.71 -9.11 -6.85
CA ALA A 324 14.62 -9.94 -7.65
C ALA A 324 14.43 -11.39 -7.23
N ALA A 325 13.87 -12.19 -8.12
CA ALA A 325 13.82 -13.63 -7.99
C ALA A 325 15.23 -14.21 -8.18
N GLY A 326 15.79 -14.74 -7.10
CA GLY A 326 16.76 -15.82 -7.19
C GLY A 326 15.96 -17.11 -7.34
N ALA A 327 16.13 -17.78 -8.46
CA ALA A 327 15.48 -19.05 -8.71
C ALA A 327 16.01 -20.09 -7.71
N ASP A 328 15.12 -20.63 -6.90
CA ASP A 328 15.27 -22.00 -6.46
C ASP A 328 14.02 -22.77 -6.88
N ALA A 329 14.28 -23.79 -7.72
CA ALA A 329 13.24 -24.56 -8.36
C ALA A 329 12.71 -25.58 -7.36
N THR A 330 11.58 -25.27 -6.72
CA THR A 330 10.72 -26.32 -6.19
C THR A 330 9.89 -26.92 -7.35
N GLN A 331 9.84 -28.24 -7.40
CA GLN A 331 9.09 -29.01 -8.41
C GLN A 331 7.66 -28.49 -8.54
N PRO A 332 7.05 -28.48 -9.73
CA PRO A 332 5.66 -28.15 -9.88
C PRO A 332 4.82 -29.19 -9.13
N GLY A 333 4.30 -28.78 -7.97
CA GLY A 333 3.25 -29.53 -7.28
C GLY A 333 2.02 -29.62 -8.18
N MET A 334 1.27 -30.72 -8.01
CA MET A 334 -0.04 -30.87 -8.66
C MET A 334 -0.91 -29.65 -8.36
N PRO A 335 -1.79 -29.24 -9.28
CA PRO A 335 -2.71 -28.12 -9.02
C PRO A 335 -3.48 -28.40 -7.74
N ILE A 336 -3.45 -27.44 -6.84
CA ILE A 336 -4.18 -27.53 -5.56
C ILE A 336 -5.66 -27.47 -5.90
N ILE A 337 -6.35 -28.56 -5.68
CA ILE A 337 -7.80 -28.67 -5.84
C ILE A 337 -8.45 -27.96 -4.64
N LYS A 338 -9.51 -27.16 -4.91
CA LYS A 338 -10.35 -26.54 -3.87
C LYS A 338 -10.74 -27.61 -2.83
N GLY A 339 -10.68 -27.27 -1.54
CA GLY A 339 -11.01 -28.18 -0.47
C GLY A 339 -12.50 -28.51 -0.37
N GLU A 340 -12.82 -29.54 0.39
CA GLU A 340 -14.18 -29.88 0.82
C GLU A 340 -14.42 -29.22 2.17
N TYR A 341 -15.39 -28.28 2.20
CA TYR A 341 -15.68 -27.48 3.37
C TYR A 341 -17.06 -27.72 3.92
N GLU A 342 -17.16 -27.84 5.22
CA GLU A 342 -18.40 -28.17 5.93
C GLU A 342 -18.87 -27.02 6.82
N THR A 343 -20.18 -26.68 6.73
CA THR A 343 -20.83 -25.78 7.69
C THR A 343 -21.36 -26.61 8.86
N VAL A 344 -20.84 -26.33 10.06
CA VAL A 344 -21.21 -27.08 11.29
C VAL A 344 -22.32 -26.34 12.01
N THR A 345 -23.57 -26.77 11.74
CA THR A 345 -24.78 -26.15 12.33
C THR A 345 -25.53 -27.13 13.27
N THR A 346 -25.08 -28.37 13.41
CA THR A 346 -25.70 -29.36 14.25
C THR A 346 -24.75 -29.86 15.34
N LEU A 347 -25.31 -30.26 16.47
CA LEU A 347 -24.50 -30.82 17.58
C LEU A 347 -23.75 -32.08 17.17
N GLU A 348 -24.36 -32.95 16.36
CA GLU A 348 -23.74 -34.18 15.84
C GLU A 348 -22.49 -33.86 15.00
N ALA A 349 -22.57 -32.87 14.11
CA ALA A 349 -21.43 -32.41 13.31
C ALA A 349 -20.33 -31.79 14.23
N LEU A 350 -20.71 -31.00 15.22
CA LEU A 350 -19.77 -30.46 16.19
C LEU A 350 -19.01 -31.55 16.94
N GLU A 351 -19.73 -32.57 17.50
CA GLU A 351 -19.10 -33.69 18.23
C GLU A 351 -18.15 -34.49 17.33
N ARG A 352 -18.48 -34.67 16.08
CA ARG A 352 -17.59 -35.33 15.09
C ARG A 352 -16.32 -34.51 14.90
N TRP A 353 -16.42 -33.18 14.72
CA TRP A 353 -15.25 -32.31 14.57
C TRP A 353 -14.43 -32.23 15.86
N LEU A 354 -15.07 -32.21 17.03
CA LEU A 354 -14.37 -32.30 18.33
C LEU A 354 -13.52 -33.57 18.44
N ALA A 355 -14.06 -34.71 18.01
CA ALA A 355 -13.31 -35.98 17.98
C ALA A 355 -12.14 -35.91 16.95
N LEU A 356 -12.33 -35.28 15.80
CA LEU A 356 -11.28 -35.13 14.81
C LEU A 356 -10.13 -34.24 15.30
N ILE A 357 -10.42 -33.05 15.86
CA ILE A 357 -9.38 -32.16 16.40
C ILE A 357 -8.69 -32.75 17.64
N ASP A 358 -9.39 -33.54 18.43
CA ASP A 358 -8.79 -34.20 19.59
C ASP A 358 -7.81 -35.31 19.18
N ALA A 359 -8.08 -35.99 18.08
CA ALA A 359 -7.21 -37.02 17.53
C ALA A 359 -6.09 -36.51 16.64
N ALA A 360 -6.21 -35.30 16.12
CA ALA A 360 -5.26 -34.75 15.16
C ALA A 360 -3.91 -34.40 15.79
N PRO A 361 -2.80 -34.68 15.11
CA PRO A 361 -1.45 -34.26 15.57
C PRO A 361 -1.24 -32.74 15.51
N LEU A 362 -1.99 -32.05 14.69
CA LEU A 362 -1.97 -30.59 14.52
C LEU A 362 -3.31 -30.15 13.97
N THR A 363 -3.86 -29.07 14.50
CA THR A 363 -5.10 -28.46 13.99
C THR A 363 -4.89 -27.00 13.68
N SER A 364 -5.25 -26.60 12.47
CA SER A 364 -5.38 -25.19 12.11
C SER A 364 -6.68 -24.63 12.67
N VAL A 365 -6.61 -23.50 13.35
CA VAL A 365 -7.76 -22.78 13.93
C VAL A 365 -7.69 -21.31 13.56
N ASP A 366 -8.84 -20.75 13.22
CA ASP A 366 -9.00 -19.34 12.91
C ASP A 366 -10.37 -18.86 13.38
N THR A 367 -10.54 -17.54 13.56
CA THR A 367 -11.78 -16.93 14.03
C THR A 367 -12.26 -15.82 13.12
N GLU A 368 -13.52 -15.87 12.74
CA GLU A 368 -14.20 -14.79 12.06
C GLU A 368 -14.86 -13.84 13.06
N THR A 369 -14.74 -12.54 12.80
CA THR A 369 -15.07 -11.52 13.78
C THR A 369 -15.77 -10.30 13.21
N THR A 370 -16.33 -9.48 14.11
CA THR A 370 -17.03 -8.24 13.75
C THR A 370 -16.11 -7.04 13.52
N SER A 371 -14.85 -7.09 13.92
CA SER A 371 -13.92 -5.94 13.89
C SER A 371 -12.47 -6.40 13.88
N LEU A 372 -11.60 -5.58 13.31
CA LEU A 372 -10.14 -5.76 13.39
C LEU A 372 -9.54 -5.30 14.74
N ASP A 373 -10.30 -4.58 15.58
CA ASP A 373 -9.87 -4.27 16.94
C ASP A 373 -10.10 -5.48 17.86
N PRO A 374 -9.02 -6.19 18.25
CA PRO A 374 -9.14 -7.45 18.99
C PRO A 374 -9.74 -7.27 20.38
N MET A 375 -9.72 -6.04 20.93
CA MET A 375 -10.25 -5.78 22.28
C MET A 375 -11.77 -5.57 22.29
N THR A 376 -12.36 -5.26 21.15
CA THR A 376 -13.80 -4.99 21.01
C THR A 376 -14.52 -5.94 20.05
N ALA A 377 -13.77 -6.72 19.28
CA ALA A 377 -14.31 -7.66 18.32
C ALA A 377 -15.08 -8.79 19.01
N GLU A 378 -16.24 -9.10 18.45
CA GLU A 378 -17.06 -10.26 18.83
C GLU A 378 -16.84 -11.41 17.85
N MET A 379 -16.83 -12.63 18.35
CA MET A 379 -16.69 -13.84 17.55
C MET A 379 -17.96 -14.11 16.73
N VAL A 380 -17.81 -14.23 15.42
CA VAL A 380 -18.89 -14.59 14.49
C VAL A 380 -18.89 -16.09 14.18
N GLY A 381 -17.70 -16.69 14.13
CA GLY A 381 -17.55 -18.14 13.95
C GLY A 381 -16.12 -18.59 14.15
N ILE A 382 -15.92 -19.92 14.10
CA ILE A 382 -14.62 -20.59 14.24
C ILE A 382 -14.44 -21.50 13.04
N SER A 383 -13.28 -21.43 12.41
CA SER A 383 -12.89 -22.38 11.36
C SER A 383 -11.78 -23.32 11.80
N LEU A 384 -11.80 -24.54 11.29
CA LEU A 384 -10.92 -25.63 11.68
C LEU A 384 -10.47 -26.44 10.46
N SER A 385 -9.20 -26.87 10.46
CA SER A 385 -8.68 -27.86 9.51
C SER A 385 -7.66 -28.79 10.19
N THR A 386 -7.80 -30.09 9.96
CA THR A 386 -6.89 -31.11 10.46
C THR A 386 -6.16 -31.87 9.37
N GLU A 387 -6.61 -31.69 8.12
CA GLU A 387 -6.09 -32.37 6.93
C GLU A 387 -6.19 -31.42 5.74
N ALA A 388 -5.12 -31.32 4.94
CA ALA A 388 -5.11 -30.50 3.73
C ALA A 388 -6.26 -30.90 2.78
N GLY A 389 -7.02 -29.91 2.33
CA GLY A 389 -8.20 -30.11 1.49
C GLY A 389 -9.50 -30.33 2.26
N LYS A 390 -9.48 -30.27 3.58
CA LYS A 390 -10.69 -30.39 4.41
C LYS A 390 -10.73 -29.29 5.46
N GLY A 391 -11.87 -28.67 5.59
CA GLY A 391 -12.09 -27.63 6.59
C GLY A 391 -13.53 -27.58 7.07
N ALA A 392 -13.74 -26.97 8.20
CA ALA A 392 -15.07 -26.69 8.72
C ALA A 392 -15.19 -25.28 9.20
N TYR A 393 -16.38 -24.74 9.09
CA TYR A 393 -16.75 -23.48 9.71
C TYR A 393 -17.92 -23.70 10.67
N ILE A 394 -17.78 -23.24 11.89
CA ILE A 394 -18.80 -23.29 12.95
C ILE A 394 -19.37 -21.87 13.08
N PRO A 395 -20.47 -21.54 12.42
CA PRO A 395 -21.11 -20.24 12.55
C PRO A 395 -21.78 -20.09 13.92
N LEU A 396 -21.59 -18.92 14.56
CA LEU A 396 -22.03 -18.69 15.94
C LEU A 396 -22.86 -17.40 16.11
N ALA A 397 -22.67 -16.41 15.24
CA ALA A 397 -23.29 -15.11 15.42
C ALA A 397 -23.60 -14.38 14.09
N HIS A 398 -23.91 -15.10 13.04
CA HIS A 398 -24.40 -14.47 11.80
C HIS A 398 -25.80 -13.91 11.99
N ARG A 399 -26.05 -12.73 11.42
CA ARG A 399 -27.30 -11.99 11.57
C ARG A 399 -27.70 -11.25 10.28
N TYR A 400 -28.25 -11.96 9.38
CA TYR A 400 -28.86 -11.42 8.17
C TYR A 400 -30.28 -11.97 7.99
N ALA A 401 -31.10 -11.35 7.12
CA ALA A 401 -32.46 -11.81 6.91
C ALA A 401 -32.50 -13.22 6.31
N GLY A 402 -33.14 -14.16 7.01
CA GLY A 402 -33.22 -15.56 6.58
C GLY A 402 -32.02 -16.43 6.99
N VAL A 403 -31.16 -15.95 7.88
CA VAL A 403 -30.04 -16.75 8.38
C VAL A 403 -30.53 -18.09 8.93
N PRO A 404 -29.93 -19.24 8.57
CA PRO A 404 -30.23 -20.54 9.15
C PRO A 404 -29.94 -20.58 10.66
N GLU A 405 -30.59 -21.52 11.36
CA GLU A 405 -30.32 -21.75 12.78
C GLU A 405 -28.84 -22.13 12.99
N GLN A 406 -28.20 -21.49 13.96
CA GLN A 406 -26.81 -21.67 14.32
C GLN A 406 -26.70 -22.29 15.69
N LEU A 407 -25.57 -22.93 15.99
CA LEU A 407 -25.29 -23.41 17.34
C LEU A 407 -25.06 -22.22 18.29
N ASP A 408 -25.51 -22.41 19.53
CA ASP A 408 -25.29 -21.40 20.58
C ASP A 408 -23.79 -21.25 20.88
N ARG A 409 -23.30 -20.01 20.84
CA ARG A 409 -21.88 -19.67 20.96
C ARG A 409 -21.30 -20.09 22.31
N GLU A 410 -22.04 -19.88 23.40
CA GLU A 410 -21.55 -20.21 24.74
C GLU A 410 -21.46 -21.73 24.88
N MET A 411 -22.45 -22.45 24.40
CA MET A 411 -22.45 -23.93 24.41
C MET A 411 -21.29 -24.49 23.58
N VAL A 412 -21.04 -23.97 22.39
CA VAL A 412 -19.92 -24.44 21.55
C VAL A 412 -18.58 -24.15 22.23
N LEU A 413 -18.38 -22.95 22.75
CA LEU A 413 -17.15 -22.58 23.45
C LEU A 413 -16.94 -23.43 24.72
N GLU A 414 -17.97 -23.71 25.49
CA GLU A 414 -17.87 -24.57 26.66
C GLU A 414 -17.42 -25.99 26.28
N ARG A 415 -17.93 -26.54 25.17
CA ARG A 415 -17.51 -27.85 24.65
C ARG A 415 -16.11 -27.88 24.08
N MET A 416 -15.71 -26.80 23.40
CA MET A 416 -14.37 -26.66 22.80
C MET A 416 -13.30 -26.30 23.86
N LYS A 417 -13.68 -25.67 24.95
CA LYS A 417 -12.76 -25.13 25.98
C LYS A 417 -11.73 -26.16 26.48
N PRO A 418 -12.10 -27.43 26.77
CA PRO A 418 -11.10 -28.44 27.19
C PRO A 418 -10.00 -28.68 26.17
N TRP A 419 -10.32 -28.61 24.87
CA TRP A 419 -9.36 -28.70 23.78
C TRP A 419 -8.60 -27.38 23.55
N LEU A 420 -9.29 -26.25 23.53
CA LEU A 420 -8.69 -24.93 23.30
C LEU A 420 -7.68 -24.57 24.38
N GLU A 421 -7.95 -24.86 25.64
CA GLU A 421 -7.07 -24.56 26.77
C GLU A 421 -6.02 -25.64 27.07
N ASN A 422 -6.04 -26.76 26.34
CA ASN A 422 -5.09 -27.85 26.56
C ASN A 422 -3.75 -27.51 25.85
N PRO A 423 -2.63 -27.40 26.62
CA PRO A 423 -1.32 -27.13 26.02
C PRO A 423 -0.77 -28.34 25.22
N ASP A 424 -1.26 -29.55 25.45
CA ASP A 424 -0.81 -30.78 24.79
C ASP A 424 -1.56 -31.07 23.48
N LYS A 425 -2.51 -30.20 23.10
CA LYS A 425 -3.19 -30.25 21.81
C LYS A 425 -2.60 -29.20 20.90
N PRO A 426 -1.78 -29.60 19.91
CA PRO A 426 -1.07 -28.66 19.05
C PRO A 426 -1.98 -27.83 18.14
N LYS A 427 -1.80 -26.52 18.14
CA LYS A 427 -2.57 -25.58 17.32
C LYS A 427 -1.67 -24.79 16.41
N LEU A 428 -2.19 -24.52 15.24
CA LEU A 428 -1.63 -23.73 14.16
C LEU A 428 -2.63 -22.63 13.77
N GLY A 429 -2.15 -21.50 13.32
CA GLY A 429 -2.99 -20.47 12.69
C GLY A 429 -2.18 -19.44 11.96
N GLN A 430 -2.85 -18.42 11.45
CA GLN A 430 -2.27 -17.25 10.82
C GLN A 430 -2.45 -16.03 11.74
N ASN A 431 -1.38 -15.58 12.42
CA ASN A 431 -1.46 -14.50 13.39
C ASN A 431 -2.34 -14.82 14.61
N LEU A 432 -2.14 -16.00 15.19
CA LEU A 432 -2.93 -16.51 16.34
C LEU A 432 -2.93 -15.59 17.57
N LYS A 433 -2.10 -14.58 17.60
CA LYS A 433 -2.17 -13.54 18.62
C LYS A 433 -3.52 -12.83 18.59
N TYR A 434 -4.05 -12.55 17.40
CA TYR A 434 -5.38 -11.96 17.23
C TYR A 434 -6.47 -12.90 17.75
N ASP A 435 -6.49 -14.16 17.32
CA ASP A 435 -7.49 -15.15 17.73
C ASP A 435 -7.46 -15.42 19.23
N SER A 436 -6.26 -15.38 19.82
CA SER A 436 -6.10 -15.50 21.27
C SER A 436 -6.83 -14.40 22.03
N HIS A 437 -6.84 -13.16 21.49
CA HIS A 437 -7.64 -12.07 22.05
C HIS A 437 -9.13 -12.33 21.92
N ILE A 438 -9.57 -12.85 20.76
CA ILE A 438 -10.99 -13.15 20.51
C ILE A 438 -11.48 -14.23 21.47
N PHE A 439 -10.77 -15.35 21.57
CA PHE A 439 -11.12 -16.40 22.54
C PHE A 439 -11.17 -15.88 23.99
N GLU A 440 -10.19 -15.05 24.38
CA GLU A 440 -10.14 -14.51 25.72
C GLU A 440 -11.25 -13.46 25.99
N ASN A 441 -11.79 -12.77 24.97
CA ASN A 441 -13.00 -11.94 25.08
C ASN A 441 -14.20 -12.75 25.54
N HIS A 442 -14.22 -14.05 25.24
CA HIS A 442 -15.26 -15.03 25.61
C HIS A 442 -14.85 -15.96 26.77
N GLY A 443 -13.81 -15.60 27.52
CA GLY A 443 -13.37 -16.36 28.72
C GLY A 443 -12.66 -17.68 28.44
N VAL A 444 -12.10 -17.85 27.24
CA VAL A 444 -11.31 -19.00 26.83
C VAL A 444 -9.86 -18.58 26.55
N LYS A 445 -8.90 -19.30 27.16
CA LYS A 445 -7.46 -19.05 26.94
C LYS A 445 -6.91 -20.03 25.91
N LEU A 446 -6.60 -19.55 24.73
CA LEU A 446 -5.98 -20.39 23.69
C LEU A 446 -4.57 -20.81 24.14
N ARG A 447 -4.33 -22.13 24.21
CA ARG A 447 -3.06 -22.74 24.60
C ARG A 447 -2.64 -23.80 23.59
N GLY A 448 -1.38 -24.24 23.67
CA GLY A 448 -0.85 -25.25 22.75
C GLY A 448 -0.59 -24.67 21.34
N ILE A 449 -0.37 -23.37 21.22
CA ILE A 449 0.09 -22.75 19.96
C ILE A 449 1.52 -23.21 19.72
N VAL A 450 1.71 -24.04 18.70
CA VAL A 450 3.03 -24.55 18.31
C VAL A 450 3.51 -23.98 16.99
N HIS A 451 2.57 -23.48 16.16
CA HIS A 451 2.89 -22.90 14.86
C HIS A 451 2.03 -21.68 14.55
N ASP A 452 2.63 -20.74 13.79
CA ASP A 452 1.99 -19.55 13.25
C ASP A 452 2.62 -19.26 11.88
N THR A 453 1.81 -19.25 10.82
CA THR A 453 2.28 -19.11 9.44
C THR A 453 2.76 -17.69 9.12
N LEU A 454 2.21 -16.65 9.78
CA LEU A 454 2.74 -15.30 9.71
C LEU A 454 4.20 -15.25 10.18
N LEU A 455 4.48 -15.87 11.33
CA LEU A 455 5.82 -15.89 11.92
C LEU A 455 6.78 -16.79 11.15
N GLN A 456 6.30 -17.92 10.59
CA GLN A 456 7.11 -18.77 9.70
C GLN A 456 7.59 -18.01 8.46
N SER A 457 6.67 -17.35 7.78
CA SER A 457 7.00 -16.53 6.61
C SER A 457 7.94 -15.37 6.99
N TYR A 458 7.68 -14.72 8.11
CA TYR A 458 8.51 -13.61 8.57
C TYR A 458 9.96 -14.04 8.87
N VAL A 459 10.15 -15.15 9.54
CA VAL A 459 11.49 -15.68 9.84
C VAL A 459 12.19 -16.16 8.57
N PHE A 460 11.46 -16.83 7.67
CA PHE A 460 12.02 -17.39 6.45
C PHE A 460 12.37 -16.32 5.41
N GLU A 461 11.48 -15.36 5.20
CA GLU A 461 11.58 -14.38 4.09
C GLU A 461 11.12 -12.98 4.49
N SER A 462 11.70 -12.43 5.56
CA SER A 462 11.32 -11.17 6.22
C SER A 462 11.11 -9.96 5.29
N HIS A 463 11.59 -10.01 4.05
CA HIS A 463 11.47 -8.96 3.03
C HIS A 463 10.25 -9.11 2.12
N LYS A 464 9.41 -10.10 2.35
CA LYS A 464 8.21 -10.38 1.56
C LYS A 464 6.95 -9.99 2.33
N PRO A 465 5.81 -9.80 1.65
CA PRO A 465 4.52 -9.71 2.32
C PRO A 465 4.16 -11.03 3.01
N HIS A 466 3.52 -10.94 4.16
CA HIS A 466 3.18 -12.09 5.02
C HIS A 466 1.66 -12.27 5.17
N ASP A 467 0.85 -11.59 4.37
CA ASP A 467 -0.58 -11.86 4.28
C ASP A 467 -0.83 -13.22 3.60
N MET A 468 -1.92 -13.86 3.98
CA MET A 468 -2.22 -15.23 3.55
C MET A 468 -2.40 -15.34 2.04
N ASP A 469 -3.09 -14.38 1.42
CA ASP A 469 -3.33 -14.38 -0.03
C ASP A 469 -2.01 -14.38 -0.82
N THR A 470 -1.10 -13.50 -0.43
CA THR A 470 0.23 -13.38 -1.05
C THR A 470 1.09 -14.62 -0.80
N MET A 471 1.04 -15.19 0.41
CA MET A 471 1.76 -16.41 0.74
C MET A 471 1.21 -17.63 -0.02
N ALA A 472 -0.11 -17.79 -0.10
CA ALA A 472 -0.77 -18.86 -0.83
C ALA A 472 -0.39 -18.83 -2.31
N LEU A 473 -0.42 -17.66 -2.93
CA LEU A 473 0.03 -17.51 -4.31
C LEU A 473 1.51 -17.85 -4.49
N ARG A 474 2.37 -17.44 -3.55
CA ARG A 474 3.83 -17.61 -3.62
C ARG A 474 4.29 -19.05 -3.36
N HIS A 475 3.73 -19.69 -2.34
CA HIS A 475 4.19 -21.00 -1.89
C HIS A 475 3.36 -22.16 -2.45
N LEU A 476 2.07 -21.91 -2.71
CA LEU A 476 1.14 -22.95 -3.16
C LEU A 476 0.71 -22.77 -4.61
N GLY A 477 0.95 -21.61 -5.23
CA GLY A 477 0.39 -21.27 -6.55
C GLY A 477 -1.14 -21.15 -6.53
N TYR A 478 -1.73 -20.93 -5.37
CA TYR A 478 -3.17 -20.88 -5.14
C TYR A 478 -3.64 -19.44 -4.91
N THR A 479 -4.78 -19.12 -5.50
CA THR A 479 -5.45 -17.81 -5.29
C THR A 479 -6.62 -18.02 -4.34
N THR A 480 -6.54 -17.48 -3.15
CA THR A 480 -7.56 -17.54 -2.09
C THR A 480 -8.75 -16.64 -2.43
N ILE A 481 -9.83 -16.80 -1.68
CA ILE A 481 -10.97 -15.89 -1.71
C ILE A 481 -10.58 -14.63 -0.92
N PRO A 482 -10.43 -13.45 -1.54
CA PRO A 482 -10.03 -12.25 -0.79
C PRO A 482 -11.19 -11.73 0.06
N PHE A 483 -10.91 -11.23 1.26
CA PHE A 483 -11.91 -10.65 2.18
C PHE A 483 -12.84 -9.63 1.50
N VAL A 484 -12.31 -8.80 0.60
CA VAL A 484 -13.11 -7.82 -0.14
C VAL A 484 -14.14 -8.44 -1.09
N ALA A 485 -13.93 -9.69 -1.51
CA ALA A 485 -14.92 -10.40 -2.32
C ALA A 485 -16.10 -10.88 -1.46
N VAL A 486 -15.89 -11.07 -0.16
CA VAL A 486 -16.90 -11.55 0.79
C VAL A 486 -17.63 -10.40 1.45
N CYS A 487 -16.91 -9.43 2.00
CA CYS A 487 -17.47 -8.32 2.77
C CYS A 487 -17.59 -7.01 1.98
N GLY A 488 -17.07 -6.91 0.76
CA GLY A 488 -17.06 -5.67 -0.01
C GLY A 488 -15.97 -4.69 0.44
N LYS A 489 -16.02 -3.45 -0.08
CA LYS A 489 -15.00 -2.42 0.16
C LYS A 489 -15.62 -1.03 0.35
N GLY A 490 -15.00 -0.23 1.21
CA GLY A 490 -15.37 1.18 1.40
C GLY A 490 -16.77 1.35 1.98
N ALA A 491 -17.58 2.26 1.41
CA ALA A 491 -18.90 2.57 1.94
C ALA A 491 -19.92 1.43 1.83
N ASN A 492 -19.65 0.43 1.01
CA ASN A 492 -20.51 -0.74 0.80
C ASN A 492 -19.99 -1.98 1.54
N MET A 493 -18.97 -1.82 2.38
CA MET A 493 -18.45 -2.93 3.17
C MET A 493 -19.47 -3.33 4.23
N ILE A 494 -19.80 -4.62 4.27
CA ILE A 494 -20.62 -5.22 5.31
C ILE A 494 -19.74 -5.85 6.39
N CYS A 495 -20.27 -5.98 7.59
CA CYS A 495 -19.62 -6.75 8.65
C CYS A 495 -19.72 -8.24 8.33
N PHE A 496 -18.74 -9.04 8.76
CA PHE A 496 -18.70 -10.48 8.46
C PHE A 496 -19.93 -11.25 8.97
N ASP A 497 -20.53 -10.80 10.06
CA ASP A 497 -21.78 -11.35 10.61
C ASP A 497 -23.02 -11.16 9.70
N GLN A 498 -22.87 -10.37 8.63
CA GLN A 498 -23.91 -10.16 7.61
C GLN A 498 -23.68 -10.98 6.34
N VAL A 499 -22.60 -11.73 6.28
CA VAL A 499 -22.25 -12.61 5.15
C VAL A 499 -23.11 -13.86 5.21
N GLU A 500 -23.63 -14.30 4.06
CA GLU A 500 -24.39 -15.55 3.94
C GLU A 500 -23.54 -16.77 4.31
N LEU A 501 -24.11 -17.75 5.05
CA LEU A 501 -23.38 -18.86 5.64
C LEU A 501 -22.61 -19.71 4.64
N GLU A 502 -23.20 -19.98 3.48
CA GLU A 502 -22.51 -20.76 2.43
C GLU A 502 -21.20 -20.06 2.01
N ARG A 503 -21.28 -18.74 1.78
CA ARG A 503 -20.12 -17.94 1.39
C ARG A 503 -19.13 -17.74 2.54
N ALA A 504 -19.62 -17.57 3.76
CA ALA A 504 -18.80 -17.47 4.96
C ALA A 504 -18.05 -18.78 5.22
N THR A 505 -18.71 -19.92 5.02
CA THR A 505 -18.08 -21.24 5.14
C THR A 505 -16.98 -21.45 4.12
N GLU A 506 -17.23 -21.10 2.84
CA GLU A 506 -16.22 -21.22 1.79
C GLU A 506 -14.97 -20.39 2.11
N TYR A 507 -15.15 -19.18 2.61
CA TYR A 507 -14.08 -18.27 2.97
C TYR A 507 -13.32 -18.76 4.22
N ALA A 508 -14.02 -18.89 5.35
CA ALA A 508 -13.40 -19.19 6.64
C ALA A 508 -12.75 -20.59 6.70
N ALA A 509 -13.39 -21.61 6.12
CA ALA A 509 -12.81 -22.94 6.07
C ALA A 509 -11.63 -23.02 5.07
N GLU A 510 -11.66 -22.23 3.98
CA GLU A 510 -10.49 -22.06 3.10
C GLU A 510 -9.31 -21.48 3.88
N ASP A 511 -9.52 -20.45 4.71
CA ASP A 511 -8.46 -19.79 5.47
C ASP A 511 -7.76 -20.79 6.41
N SER A 512 -8.50 -21.63 7.13
CA SER A 512 -7.93 -22.67 7.98
C SER A 512 -7.21 -23.77 7.18
N ASP A 513 -7.74 -24.21 6.03
CA ASP A 513 -7.11 -25.20 5.15
C ASP A 513 -5.84 -24.66 4.51
N ILE A 514 -5.89 -23.45 3.96
CA ILE A 514 -4.72 -22.80 3.34
C ILE A 514 -3.63 -22.54 4.37
N THR A 515 -3.99 -22.15 5.59
CA THR A 515 -3.03 -21.98 6.69
C THR A 515 -2.30 -23.29 6.99
N LEU A 516 -3.02 -24.43 7.02
CA LEU A 516 -2.40 -25.73 7.22
C LEU A 516 -1.45 -26.10 6.06
N ARG A 517 -1.86 -25.87 4.81
CA ARG A 517 -1.02 -26.13 3.63
C ARG A 517 0.20 -25.22 3.56
N LEU A 518 0.04 -23.94 3.93
CA LEU A 518 1.15 -22.99 4.03
C LEU A 518 2.19 -23.44 5.06
N HIS A 519 1.71 -23.89 6.24
CA HIS A 519 2.59 -24.46 7.23
C HIS A 519 3.39 -25.64 6.66
N GLN A 520 2.71 -26.61 6.02
CA GLN A 520 3.36 -27.77 5.41
C GLN A 520 4.40 -27.38 4.35
N ALA A 521 4.15 -26.32 3.60
CA ALA A 521 5.07 -25.82 2.57
C ALA A 521 6.28 -25.08 3.16
N MET A 522 6.13 -24.36 4.28
CA MET A 522 7.17 -23.47 4.80
C MET A 522 7.99 -24.07 5.94
N ILE A 523 7.41 -24.92 6.78
CA ILE A 523 8.07 -25.35 8.03
C ILE A 523 9.40 -26.06 7.78
N GLY A 524 9.50 -26.86 6.71
CA GLY A 524 10.73 -27.56 6.35
C GLY A 524 11.89 -26.61 6.03
N HIS A 525 11.60 -25.42 5.49
CA HIS A 525 12.62 -24.40 5.24
C HIS A 525 13.12 -23.74 6.53
N VAL A 526 12.25 -23.57 7.52
CA VAL A 526 12.63 -23.04 8.84
C VAL A 526 13.43 -24.08 9.62
N GLU A 527 12.94 -25.32 9.72
CA GLU A 527 13.56 -26.40 10.53
C GLU A 527 14.89 -26.91 9.96
N SER A 528 15.11 -26.78 8.66
CA SER A 528 16.37 -27.17 8.03
C SER A 528 17.54 -26.24 8.39
N ASP A 529 17.26 -25.05 8.93
CA ASP A 529 18.26 -24.07 9.34
C ASP A 529 18.18 -23.83 10.86
N LYS A 530 19.25 -24.13 11.56
CA LYS A 530 19.31 -24.03 13.03
C LYS A 530 19.08 -22.60 13.55
N GLY A 531 19.50 -21.59 12.81
CA GLY A 531 19.33 -20.19 13.19
C GLY A 531 17.87 -19.78 13.04
N LEU A 532 17.25 -20.10 11.91
CA LEU A 532 15.84 -19.79 11.66
C LEU A 532 14.92 -20.55 12.63
N ASP A 533 15.19 -21.83 12.86
CA ASP A 533 14.42 -22.63 13.83
C ASP A 533 14.54 -22.06 15.26
N TYR A 534 15.75 -21.65 15.65
CA TYR A 534 15.96 -21.00 16.95
C TYR A 534 15.17 -19.70 17.07
N ILE A 535 15.26 -18.81 16.08
CA ILE A 535 14.49 -17.54 16.07
C ILE A 535 13.00 -17.81 16.13
N TYR A 536 12.51 -18.74 15.33
CA TYR A 536 11.10 -19.07 15.28
C TYR A 536 10.56 -19.60 16.61
N ARG A 537 11.20 -20.64 17.14
CA ARG A 537 10.69 -21.37 18.32
C ARG A 537 11.02 -20.69 19.64
N ASN A 538 12.18 -20.03 19.74
CA ASN A 538 12.66 -19.52 21.03
C ASN A 538 12.46 -18.00 21.17
N ILE A 539 12.25 -17.28 20.07
CA ILE A 539 12.03 -15.83 20.09
C ILE A 539 10.62 -15.50 19.60
N GLU A 540 10.26 -15.78 18.35
CA GLU A 540 9.02 -15.24 17.76
C GLU A 540 7.75 -15.82 18.38
N LEU A 541 7.65 -17.15 18.51
CA LEU A 541 6.46 -17.77 19.09
C LEU A 541 6.24 -17.37 20.57
N PRO A 542 7.24 -17.42 21.47
CA PRO A 542 7.07 -16.96 22.84
C PRO A 542 6.77 -15.46 22.95
N THR A 543 7.38 -14.65 22.07
CA THR A 543 7.13 -13.21 22.02
C THR A 543 5.68 -12.91 21.65
N SER A 544 5.09 -13.62 20.67
CA SER A 544 3.68 -13.47 20.30
C SER A 544 2.74 -13.68 21.50
N VAL A 545 2.97 -14.73 22.29
CA VAL A 545 2.19 -15.01 23.51
C VAL A 545 2.40 -13.92 24.57
N THR A 546 3.61 -13.38 24.69
CA THR A 546 3.92 -12.31 25.63
C THR A 546 3.26 -10.99 25.21
N LEU A 547 3.32 -10.67 23.91
CA LEU A 547 2.71 -9.46 23.36
C LEU A 547 1.18 -9.48 23.53
N GLN A 548 0.54 -10.63 23.32
CA GLN A 548 -0.89 -10.78 23.57
C GLN A 548 -1.26 -10.37 25.02
N LYS A 549 -0.48 -10.76 26.01
CA LYS A 549 -0.71 -10.36 27.41
C LYS A 549 -0.47 -8.87 27.63
N ILE A 550 0.60 -8.32 27.05
CA ILE A 550 0.91 -6.88 27.12
C ILE A 550 -0.20 -6.05 26.51
N GLU A 551 -0.66 -6.44 25.33
CA GLU A 551 -1.75 -5.76 24.61
C GLU A 551 -3.06 -5.81 25.42
N ARG A 552 -3.41 -6.95 26.01
CA ARG A 552 -4.60 -7.08 26.87
C ARG A 552 -4.49 -6.27 28.16
N ASN A 553 -3.32 -6.19 28.78
CA ASN A 553 -3.12 -5.35 29.94
C ASN A 553 -3.33 -3.87 29.61
N GLY A 554 -2.91 -3.43 28.45
CA GLY A 554 -3.02 -2.04 28.02
C GLY A 554 -2.31 -1.07 28.95
N VAL A 555 -2.47 0.22 28.70
CA VAL A 555 -1.86 1.31 29.49
C VAL A 555 -2.93 2.27 29.99
N LEU A 556 -2.74 2.75 31.23
CA LEU A 556 -3.62 3.75 31.84
C LEU A 556 -3.15 5.15 31.44
N ILE A 557 -4.09 5.99 31.04
CA ILE A 557 -3.84 7.40 30.74
C ILE A 557 -4.72 8.33 31.55
N ASP A 558 -4.20 9.50 31.87
CA ASP A 558 -4.95 10.62 32.44
C ASP A 558 -5.56 11.45 31.30
N ALA A 559 -6.83 11.16 30.99
CA ALA A 559 -7.55 11.83 29.91
C ALA A 559 -7.82 13.33 30.21
N ASP A 560 -7.98 13.69 31.48
CA ASP A 560 -8.22 15.08 31.90
C ASP A 560 -6.96 15.91 31.70
N LEU A 561 -5.81 15.38 32.06
CA LEU A 561 -4.53 16.02 31.78
C LEU A 561 -4.28 16.22 30.30
N LEU A 562 -4.61 15.24 29.45
CA LEU A 562 -4.52 15.36 28.00
C LEU A 562 -5.50 16.41 27.45
N ALA A 563 -6.69 16.52 28.01
CA ALA A 563 -7.66 17.55 27.61
C ALA A 563 -7.16 18.97 27.95
N VAL A 564 -6.55 19.17 29.12
CA VAL A 564 -5.91 20.44 29.48
C VAL A 564 -4.79 20.77 28.50
N GLN A 565 -3.90 19.84 28.25
CA GLN A 565 -2.81 20.00 27.27
C GLN A 565 -3.32 20.29 25.86
N SER A 566 -4.39 19.63 25.43
CA SER A 566 -5.03 19.87 24.13
C SER A 566 -5.50 21.32 23.97
N ASN A 567 -6.12 21.90 25.02
CA ASN A 567 -6.58 23.29 25.03
C ASN A 567 -5.42 24.27 24.97
N GLU A 568 -4.35 24.01 25.72
CA GLU A 568 -3.13 24.84 25.68
C GLU A 568 -2.46 24.80 24.31
N LEU A 569 -2.33 23.62 23.72
CA LEU A 569 -1.82 23.46 22.35
C LEU A 569 -2.70 24.18 21.32
N ALA A 570 -4.02 24.08 21.43
CA ALA A 570 -4.95 24.79 20.55
C ALA A 570 -4.74 26.31 20.61
N THR A 571 -4.59 26.87 21.81
CA THR A 571 -4.33 28.31 22.00
C THR A 571 -3.02 28.73 21.34
N ARG A 572 -1.95 27.96 21.53
CA ARG A 572 -0.65 28.25 20.90
C ARG A 572 -0.70 28.10 19.39
N ILE A 573 -1.39 27.08 18.86
CA ILE A 573 -1.57 26.86 17.41
C ILE A 573 -2.27 28.06 16.78
N LEU A 574 -3.35 28.57 17.40
CA LEU A 574 -4.05 29.76 16.92
C LEU A 574 -3.16 31.02 16.94
N ALA A 575 -2.33 31.18 17.98
CA ALA A 575 -1.39 32.31 18.03
C ALA A 575 -0.31 32.22 16.93
N LEU A 576 0.22 31.02 16.65
CA LEU A 576 1.17 30.80 15.58
C LEU A 576 0.54 30.97 14.18
N GLU A 577 -0.73 30.59 14.04
CA GLU A 577 -1.48 30.82 12.79
C GLU A 577 -1.62 32.31 12.51
N GLN A 578 -2.00 33.10 13.53
CA GLN A 578 -2.10 34.55 13.41
C GLN A 578 -0.73 35.18 13.09
N GLN A 579 0.33 34.74 13.76
CA GLN A 579 1.69 35.20 13.47
C GLN A 579 2.15 34.86 12.05
N ALA A 580 1.79 33.65 11.57
CA ALA A 580 2.09 33.25 10.20
C ALA A 580 1.35 34.12 9.18
N TYR A 581 0.09 34.51 9.44
CA TYR A 581 -0.67 35.41 8.58
C TYR A 581 -0.07 36.82 8.55
N GLU A 582 0.39 37.31 9.66
CA GLU A 582 1.10 38.61 9.74
C GLU A 582 2.39 38.59 8.91
N LEU A 583 3.22 37.55 9.07
CA LEU A 583 4.47 37.40 8.33
C LEU A 583 4.27 37.15 6.83
N ALA A 584 3.16 36.54 6.47
CA ALA A 584 2.78 36.28 5.07
C ALA A 584 1.95 37.42 4.46
N GLU A 585 1.59 38.48 5.26
CA GLU A 585 0.71 39.59 4.88
C GLU A 585 -0.65 39.11 4.31
N GLY A 586 -1.24 38.11 4.93
CA GLY A 586 -2.56 37.57 4.60
C GLY A 586 -2.77 36.15 4.99
N PRO A 587 -4.04 35.72 5.10
CA PRO A 587 -4.41 34.36 5.50
C PRO A 587 -4.07 33.33 4.40
N PHE A 588 -3.62 32.15 4.82
CA PHE A 588 -3.38 31.00 3.96
C PHE A 588 -3.51 29.70 4.75
N ASN A 589 -3.61 28.56 4.08
CA ASN A 589 -3.66 27.27 4.76
C ASN A 589 -2.25 26.78 5.09
N LEU A 590 -1.88 26.79 6.38
CA LEU A 590 -0.58 26.33 6.89
C LEU A 590 -0.36 24.80 6.70
N GLY A 591 -1.42 24.06 6.41
CA GLY A 591 -1.36 22.64 6.05
C GLY A 591 -1.20 22.36 4.55
N SER A 592 -1.24 23.41 3.70
CA SER A 592 -1.15 23.25 2.24
C SER A 592 0.26 23.49 1.71
N PRO A 593 1.01 22.44 1.28
CA PRO A 593 2.34 22.60 0.70
C PRO A 593 2.35 23.55 -0.51
N LYS A 594 1.27 23.57 -1.29
CA LYS A 594 1.13 24.43 -2.46
C LYS A 594 1.09 25.91 -2.07
N GLN A 595 0.20 26.29 -1.14
CA GLN A 595 0.07 27.67 -0.68
C GLN A 595 1.33 28.17 0.04
N ILE A 596 1.95 27.30 0.84
CA ILE A 596 3.24 27.60 1.48
C ILE A 596 4.31 27.87 0.42
N GLY A 597 4.39 27.05 -0.61
CA GLY A 597 5.33 27.23 -1.71
C GLY A 597 5.12 28.54 -2.48
N GLU A 598 3.86 28.90 -2.74
CA GLU A 598 3.50 30.18 -3.38
C GLU A 598 3.93 31.38 -2.53
N ILE A 599 3.76 31.31 -1.22
CA ILE A 599 4.18 32.36 -0.29
C ILE A 599 5.71 32.42 -0.17
N PHE A 600 6.35 31.29 0.06
CA PHE A 600 7.80 31.24 0.29
C PHE A 600 8.58 31.66 -0.95
N PHE A 601 8.31 31.00 -2.06
CA PHE A 601 9.13 31.13 -3.27
C PHE A 601 8.58 32.18 -4.26
N GLY A 602 7.25 32.38 -4.24
CA GLY A 602 6.61 33.38 -5.08
C GLY A 602 6.57 34.78 -4.46
N LYS A 603 6.01 34.93 -3.25
CA LYS A 603 5.77 36.21 -2.60
C LYS A 603 7.01 36.72 -1.85
N LEU A 604 7.60 35.88 -0.98
CA LEU A 604 8.72 36.26 -0.14
C LEU A 604 10.09 36.05 -0.78
N GLY A 605 10.17 35.40 -1.95
CA GLY A 605 11.40 35.19 -2.70
C GLY A 605 12.47 34.37 -1.96
N LEU A 606 12.06 33.45 -1.08
CA LEU A 606 13.01 32.61 -0.33
C LEU A 606 13.77 31.66 -1.28
N PRO A 607 15.01 31.27 -0.93
CA PRO A 607 15.80 30.39 -1.78
C PRO A 607 15.19 28.97 -1.85
N VAL A 608 15.16 28.40 -3.08
CA VAL A 608 14.71 27.01 -3.29
C VAL A 608 15.84 26.05 -2.93
N ILE A 609 15.75 25.43 -1.76
CA ILE A 609 16.77 24.50 -1.26
C ILE A 609 16.65 23.11 -1.91
N LYS A 610 15.41 22.64 -2.14
CA LYS A 610 15.12 21.31 -2.67
C LYS A 610 13.88 21.36 -3.55
N LYS A 611 13.86 20.53 -4.60
CA LYS A 611 12.68 20.34 -5.44
C LYS A 611 12.06 18.97 -5.20
N THR A 612 10.75 18.89 -5.36
CA THR A 612 9.99 17.64 -5.36
C THR A 612 10.31 16.81 -6.62
N ALA A 613 9.89 15.57 -6.64
CA ALA A 613 10.01 14.70 -7.82
C ALA A 613 9.32 15.30 -9.07
N THR A 614 8.32 16.16 -8.87
CA THR A 614 7.61 16.88 -9.95
C THR A 614 8.26 18.20 -10.33
N GLY A 615 9.43 18.53 -9.77
CA GLY A 615 10.18 19.76 -10.06
C GLY A 615 9.71 21.01 -9.31
N ALA A 616 8.62 20.95 -8.55
CA ALA A 616 8.15 22.06 -7.72
C ALA A 616 9.08 22.28 -6.51
N PRO A 617 9.22 23.51 -5.98
CA PRO A 617 9.94 23.74 -4.74
C PRO A 617 9.35 22.92 -3.59
N SER A 618 10.20 22.21 -2.83
CA SER A 618 9.77 21.44 -1.66
C SER A 618 9.54 22.36 -0.45
N THR A 619 8.54 22.00 0.35
CA THR A 619 8.26 22.61 1.66
C THR A 619 8.27 21.54 2.77
N ASP A 620 9.08 20.49 2.56
CA ASP A 620 9.26 19.45 3.57
C ASP A 620 9.99 19.95 4.82
N GLU A 621 10.01 19.13 5.86
CA GLU A 621 10.56 19.53 7.15
C GLU A 621 12.05 19.92 7.06
N GLU A 622 12.84 19.19 6.24
CA GLU A 622 14.25 19.50 6.04
C GLU A 622 14.46 20.89 5.41
N VAL A 623 13.63 21.23 4.42
CA VAL A 623 13.67 22.56 3.77
C VAL A 623 13.25 23.63 4.77
N LEU A 624 12.17 23.39 5.54
CA LEU A 624 11.72 24.35 6.55
C LEU A 624 12.75 24.57 7.64
N GLN A 625 13.45 23.52 8.11
CA GLN A 625 14.50 23.64 9.11
C GLN A 625 15.65 24.52 8.63
N LYS A 626 16.12 24.32 7.39
CA LYS A 626 17.18 25.16 6.80
C LYS A 626 16.74 26.60 6.59
N LEU A 627 15.51 26.82 6.14
CA LEU A 627 14.98 28.17 5.97
C LEU A 627 14.70 28.86 7.30
N ALA A 628 14.39 28.11 8.35
CA ALA A 628 14.12 28.65 9.69
C ALA A 628 15.36 29.25 10.38
N GLU A 629 16.57 28.95 9.88
CA GLU A 629 17.81 29.57 10.37
C GLU A 629 17.83 31.07 10.08
N ASP A 630 17.35 31.47 8.89
CA ASP A 630 17.44 32.85 8.41
C ASP A 630 16.08 33.55 8.33
N TYR A 631 14.95 32.83 8.30
CA TYR A 631 13.63 33.40 8.03
C TYR A 631 12.61 33.05 9.13
N PRO A 632 11.80 34.04 9.59
CA PRO A 632 10.86 33.82 10.69
C PRO A 632 9.65 32.96 10.32
N LEU A 633 9.08 33.10 9.13
CA LEU A 633 7.88 32.34 8.74
C LEU A 633 8.09 30.81 8.66
N PRO A 634 9.18 30.28 8.10
CA PRO A 634 9.50 28.86 8.20
C PRO A 634 9.62 28.35 9.64
N LYS A 635 10.17 29.13 10.54
CA LYS A 635 10.27 28.80 11.98
C LYS A 635 8.90 28.67 12.63
N VAL A 636 8.02 29.62 12.38
CA VAL A 636 6.62 29.60 12.87
C VAL A 636 5.87 28.40 12.32
N LEU A 637 6.06 28.08 11.03
CA LEU A 637 5.43 26.90 10.40
C LEU A 637 5.91 25.58 10.98
N LEU A 638 7.21 25.43 11.29
CA LEU A 638 7.75 24.24 11.96
C LEU A 638 7.13 24.05 13.33
N GLU A 639 7.05 25.12 14.13
CA GLU A 639 6.43 25.05 15.46
C GLU A 639 4.94 24.73 15.35
N HIS A 640 4.20 25.39 14.46
CA HIS A 640 2.79 25.13 14.20
C HIS A 640 2.55 23.67 13.80
N ARG A 641 3.32 23.13 12.85
CA ARG A 641 3.23 21.72 12.43
C ARG A 641 3.52 20.76 13.56
N GLY A 642 4.56 21.04 14.35
CA GLY A 642 4.94 20.25 15.51
C GLY A 642 3.80 20.15 16.53
N LEU A 643 3.26 21.31 16.95
CA LEU A 643 2.17 21.37 17.91
C LEU A 643 0.87 20.75 17.36
N SER A 644 0.53 21.00 16.09
CA SER A 644 -0.66 20.42 15.45
C SER A 644 -0.58 18.89 15.38
N LYS A 645 0.62 18.34 15.09
CA LYS A 645 0.86 16.90 15.10
C LYS A 645 0.72 16.30 16.50
N LEU A 646 1.27 16.96 17.52
CA LEU A 646 1.13 16.53 18.92
C LEU A 646 -0.35 16.51 19.34
N LYS A 647 -1.06 17.58 19.03
CA LYS A 647 -2.48 17.70 19.37
C LYS A 647 -3.32 16.62 18.68
N SER A 648 -3.25 16.53 17.38
CA SER A 648 -4.09 15.59 16.60
C SER A 648 -3.75 14.13 16.84
N THR A 649 -2.47 13.80 17.07
CA THR A 649 -2.01 12.41 17.23
C THR A 649 -2.19 11.89 18.65
N TYR A 650 -1.97 12.74 19.66
CA TYR A 650 -1.94 12.31 21.05
C TYR A 650 -3.07 12.90 21.88
N THR A 651 -3.10 14.22 22.08
CA THR A 651 -4.01 14.80 23.08
C THR A 651 -5.48 14.71 22.69
N ASP A 652 -5.81 14.74 21.40
CA ASP A 652 -7.20 14.59 20.92
C ASP A 652 -7.59 13.13 20.66
N LYS A 653 -6.62 12.28 20.26
CA LYS A 653 -6.90 10.92 19.81
C LYS A 653 -6.85 9.89 20.94
N LEU A 654 -5.83 9.94 21.81
CA LEU A 654 -5.64 8.95 22.86
C LEU A 654 -6.84 8.83 23.83
N PRO A 655 -7.47 9.93 24.33
CA PRO A 655 -8.64 9.80 25.19
C PRO A 655 -9.82 9.05 24.53
N LYS A 656 -9.97 9.17 23.20
CA LYS A 656 -11.02 8.49 22.43
C LYS A 656 -10.74 7.00 22.22
N MET A 657 -9.50 6.56 22.43
CA MET A 657 -9.08 5.17 22.29
C MET A 657 -9.12 4.41 23.62
N VAL A 658 -9.52 5.03 24.69
CA VAL A 658 -9.71 4.34 25.96
C VAL A 658 -10.86 3.34 25.82
N ASN A 659 -10.56 2.06 26.01
CA ASN A 659 -11.56 1.02 25.97
C ASN A 659 -12.49 1.13 27.20
N PRO A 660 -13.82 1.26 27.01
CA PRO A 660 -14.76 1.50 28.11
C PRO A 660 -14.86 0.33 29.10
N ARG A 661 -14.51 -0.89 28.70
CA ARG A 661 -14.54 -2.08 29.60
C ARG A 661 -13.34 -2.11 30.54
N THR A 662 -12.14 -1.72 30.06
CA THR A 662 -10.90 -1.81 30.81
C THR A 662 -10.46 -0.48 31.42
N GLY A 663 -10.97 0.66 30.90
CA GLY A 663 -10.49 1.98 31.25
C GLY A 663 -9.06 2.29 30.74
N ARG A 664 -8.54 1.50 29.81
CA ARG A 664 -7.15 1.56 29.33
C ARG A 664 -7.08 1.71 27.82
N VAL A 665 -5.95 2.17 27.35
CA VAL A 665 -5.60 2.17 25.93
C VAL A 665 -4.86 0.87 25.60
N HIS A 666 -5.27 0.20 24.54
CA HIS A 666 -4.68 -1.03 24.05
C HIS A 666 -4.06 -0.77 22.69
N THR A 667 -2.77 -0.98 22.54
CA THR A 667 -2.06 -0.95 21.26
C THR A 667 -1.92 -2.35 20.71
N ASN A 668 -1.63 -2.47 19.42
CA ASN A 668 -1.19 -3.70 18.79
C ASN A 668 0.32 -3.64 18.53
N TYR A 669 1.06 -4.68 18.93
CA TYR A 669 2.48 -4.84 18.65
C TYR A 669 2.67 -5.88 17.55
N ALA A 670 2.94 -5.44 16.32
CA ALA A 670 3.20 -6.33 15.20
C ALA A 670 4.68 -6.74 15.13
N GLN A 671 4.92 -8.04 14.96
CA GLN A 671 6.25 -8.63 14.82
C GLN A 671 6.73 -8.61 13.35
N ALA A 672 5.85 -8.97 12.43
CA ALA A 672 6.18 -9.18 11.01
C ALA A 672 6.13 -7.88 10.17
N VAL A 673 6.68 -6.77 10.68
CA VAL A 673 6.71 -5.46 9.99
C VAL A 673 8.12 -5.00 9.71
N ALA A 674 8.96 -4.94 10.74
CA ALA A 674 10.34 -4.51 10.59
C ALA A 674 11.25 -5.71 10.27
N ILE A 675 11.99 -5.65 9.17
CA ILE A 675 12.91 -6.73 8.78
C ILE A 675 13.99 -7.03 9.82
N THR A 676 14.22 -6.10 10.76
CA THR A 676 15.24 -6.19 11.80
C THR A 676 14.78 -6.91 13.07
N GLY A 677 13.57 -7.44 13.16
CA GLY A 677 13.04 -8.05 14.38
C GLY A 677 12.43 -7.06 15.37
N ARG A 678 12.54 -5.74 15.11
CA ARG A 678 11.92 -4.73 15.98
C ARG A 678 10.40 -4.79 15.88
N LEU A 679 9.71 -4.63 17.01
CA LEU A 679 8.27 -4.53 17.06
C LEU A 679 7.78 -3.21 16.45
N ALA A 680 6.61 -3.23 15.85
CA ALA A 680 5.91 -2.04 15.40
C ALA A 680 4.61 -1.88 16.20
N SER A 681 4.42 -0.71 16.83
CA SER A 681 3.20 -0.38 17.56
C SER A 681 2.23 0.38 16.67
N SER A 682 0.97 -0.04 16.68
CA SER A 682 -0.12 0.62 15.93
C SER A 682 -1.40 0.69 16.76
N ASP A 683 -2.24 1.63 16.45
CA ASP A 683 -3.61 1.81 16.95
C ASP A 683 -3.76 1.83 18.49
N PRO A 684 -3.07 2.73 19.20
CA PRO A 684 -2.20 3.83 18.74
C PRO A 684 -0.72 3.44 18.67
N ASN A 685 0.08 4.16 17.88
CA ASN A 685 1.53 3.99 17.91
C ASN A 685 2.11 4.64 19.18
N LEU A 686 2.43 3.81 20.17
CA LEU A 686 3.01 4.24 21.45
C LEU A 686 4.55 4.35 21.44
N GLN A 687 5.21 3.83 20.39
CA GLN A 687 6.66 3.92 20.23
C GLN A 687 7.14 5.33 19.82
N ASN A 688 6.24 6.13 19.23
CA ASN A 688 6.56 7.46 18.72
C ASN A 688 6.17 8.62 19.65
N ILE A 689 5.87 8.34 20.92
CA ILE A 689 5.58 9.38 21.91
C ILE A 689 6.81 10.28 22.05
N PRO A 690 6.72 11.60 21.81
CA PRO A 690 7.90 12.46 21.75
C PRO A 690 8.55 12.63 23.12
N VAL A 691 9.87 12.75 23.12
CA VAL A 691 10.72 12.85 24.31
C VAL A 691 11.61 14.10 24.25
N LYS A 692 11.90 14.60 23.03
CA LYS A 692 12.94 15.61 22.80
C LYS A 692 12.55 17.02 23.25
N ASN A 693 11.29 17.41 23.07
CA ASN A 693 10.79 18.74 23.42
C ASN A 693 9.93 18.73 24.71
N ALA A 694 9.70 19.89 25.29
CA ALA A 694 8.95 20.02 26.54
C ALA A 694 7.50 19.54 26.38
N GLU A 695 6.84 19.91 25.29
CA GLU A 695 5.45 19.55 25.01
C GLU A 695 5.28 18.03 24.86
N GLY A 696 6.22 17.37 24.15
CA GLY A 696 6.24 15.91 24.03
C GLY A 696 6.43 15.22 25.38
N ARG A 697 7.31 15.73 26.23
CA ARG A 697 7.49 15.17 27.58
C ARG A 697 6.22 15.30 28.42
N ARG A 698 5.49 16.39 28.30
CA ARG A 698 4.18 16.56 28.98
C ARG A 698 3.14 15.52 28.55
N ILE A 699 3.14 15.10 27.28
CA ILE A 699 2.26 14.00 26.84
C ILE A 699 2.60 12.71 27.58
N ARG A 700 3.90 12.44 27.84
CA ARG A 700 4.32 11.26 28.60
C ARG A 700 3.86 11.28 30.06
N GLU A 701 3.69 12.45 30.64
CA GLU A 701 3.16 12.62 32.02
C GLU A 701 1.72 12.11 32.17
N ALA A 702 0.97 12.07 31.06
CA ALA A 702 -0.38 11.52 31.05
C ALA A 702 -0.44 9.97 31.08
N PHE A 703 0.68 9.29 30.88
CA PHE A 703 0.75 7.84 31.06
C PHE A 703 1.06 7.56 32.53
N VAL A 704 0.08 7.00 33.22
CA VAL A 704 0.09 6.87 34.69
C VAL A 704 -0.03 5.41 35.14
N ALA A 705 0.45 5.13 36.33
CA ALA A 705 0.25 3.85 36.99
C ALA A 705 -1.02 3.89 37.87
N PRO A 706 -1.68 2.76 38.12
CA PRO A 706 -2.75 2.66 39.10
C PRO A 706 -2.28 3.03 40.50
N PRO A 707 -3.17 3.46 41.42
CA PRO A 707 -2.80 3.73 42.82
C PRO A 707 -2.06 2.54 43.45
N GLY A 708 -0.95 2.84 44.13
CA GLY A 708 -0.09 1.83 44.75
C GLY A 708 0.90 1.14 43.78
N SER A 709 0.92 1.52 42.51
CA SER A 709 1.88 1.06 41.49
C SER A 709 2.75 2.19 40.97
N VAL A 710 3.84 1.85 40.30
CA VAL A 710 4.75 2.79 39.63
C VAL A 710 5.07 2.32 38.25
N ILE A 711 5.36 3.26 37.34
CA ILE A 711 5.93 2.97 36.02
C ILE A 711 7.42 2.73 36.22
N VAL A 712 7.91 1.59 35.71
CA VAL A 712 9.33 1.26 35.63
C VAL A 712 9.76 1.34 34.17
N SER A 713 10.79 2.14 33.89
CA SER A 713 11.41 2.24 32.57
C SER A 713 12.84 1.72 32.64
N ALA A 714 13.15 0.72 31.83
CA ALA A 714 14.48 0.15 31.73
C ALA A 714 14.98 0.28 30.28
N ASP A 715 16.24 0.66 30.13
CA ASP A 715 16.90 0.81 28.83
C ASP A 715 18.30 0.21 28.86
N TYR A 716 18.70 -0.46 27.80
CA TYR A 716 20.05 -1.00 27.68
C TYR A 716 21.07 0.10 27.41
N SER A 717 22.08 0.20 28.24
CA SER A 717 23.15 1.15 28.04
C SER A 717 24.05 0.79 26.86
N GLN A 718 23.99 1.59 25.80
CA GLN A 718 24.85 1.49 24.61
C GLN A 718 24.82 0.10 23.94
N ILE A 719 23.64 -0.57 23.91
CA ILE A 719 23.53 -1.96 23.45
C ILE A 719 24.10 -2.18 22.05
N GLU A 720 23.83 -1.29 21.12
CA GLU A 720 24.31 -1.42 19.74
C GLU A 720 25.84 -1.34 19.64
N LEU A 721 26.50 -0.50 20.46
CA LEU A 721 27.97 -0.45 20.52
C LEU A 721 28.56 -1.70 21.19
N ARG A 722 27.90 -2.26 22.18
CA ARG A 722 28.30 -3.52 22.83
C ARG A 722 28.20 -4.69 21.87
N ILE A 723 27.10 -4.75 21.10
CA ILE A 723 26.91 -5.74 20.04
C ILE A 723 27.98 -5.55 18.96
N MET A 724 28.26 -4.31 18.53
CA MET A 724 29.32 -4.05 17.55
C MET A 724 30.69 -4.53 18.05
N ALA A 725 31.02 -4.26 19.29
CA ALA A 725 32.25 -4.77 19.91
C ALA A 725 32.33 -6.29 19.87
N HIS A 726 31.22 -6.96 20.18
CA HIS A 726 31.10 -8.42 20.16
C HIS A 726 31.26 -9.02 18.76
N ILE A 727 30.44 -8.55 17.81
CA ILE A 727 30.41 -9.13 16.44
C ILE A 727 31.67 -8.80 15.62
N SER A 728 32.30 -7.65 15.88
CA SER A 728 33.55 -7.25 15.23
C SER A 728 34.79 -7.86 15.90
N GLY A 729 34.68 -8.32 17.14
CA GLY A 729 35.83 -8.77 17.94
C GLY A 729 36.87 -7.67 18.18
N ASP A 730 36.47 -6.37 18.07
CA ASP A 730 37.38 -5.25 18.21
C ASP A 730 37.92 -5.16 19.63
N GLU A 731 39.22 -5.44 19.78
CA GLU A 731 39.84 -5.50 21.09
C GLU A 731 39.84 -4.18 21.86
N ALA A 732 39.89 -3.04 21.14
CA ALA A 732 39.89 -1.73 21.79
C ALA A 732 38.48 -1.43 22.35
N MET A 733 37.44 -1.73 21.64
CA MET A 733 36.06 -1.61 22.12
C MET A 733 35.77 -2.58 23.26
N LEU A 734 36.16 -3.84 23.14
CA LEU A 734 35.95 -4.85 24.18
C LEU A 734 36.67 -4.46 25.50
N ARG A 735 37.90 -3.98 25.42
CA ARG A 735 38.64 -3.48 26.60
C ARG A 735 37.97 -2.27 27.23
N ALA A 736 37.52 -1.31 26.42
CA ALA A 736 36.81 -0.12 26.91
C ALA A 736 35.54 -0.50 27.68
N PHE A 737 34.73 -1.41 27.16
CA PHE A 737 33.55 -1.90 27.87
C PHE A 737 33.88 -2.72 29.12
N ALA A 738 34.90 -3.55 29.07
CA ALA A 738 35.37 -4.31 30.23
C ALA A 738 35.84 -3.38 31.37
N ALA A 739 36.47 -2.25 31.03
CA ALA A 739 36.92 -1.22 31.96
C ALA A 739 35.75 -0.31 32.43
N GLY A 740 34.56 -0.48 31.91
CA GLY A 740 33.43 0.40 32.23
C GLY A 740 33.54 1.81 31.63
N GLU A 741 34.35 1.98 30.59
CA GLU A 741 34.54 3.27 29.95
C GLU A 741 33.32 3.67 29.13
N ASP A 742 32.98 4.95 29.15
CA ASP A 742 31.98 5.53 28.25
C ASP A 742 32.62 5.87 26.90
N ILE A 743 32.40 5.02 25.89
CA ILE A 743 32.95 5.19 24.54
C ILE A 743 32.59 6.56 23.93
N HIS A 744 31.40 7.08 24.19
CA HIS A 744 31.01 8.41 23.70
C HIS A 744 31.82 9.51 24.39
N ARG A 745 32.11 9.36 25.69
CA ARG A 745 32.95 10.30 26.41
C ARG A 745 34.39 10.23 25.94
N ALA A 746 34.93 9.03 25.74
CA ALA A 746 36.28 8.84 25.21
C ALA A 746 36.42 9.42 23.79
N THR A 747 35.45 9.20 22.92
CA THR A 747 35.37 9.81 21.58
C THR A 747 35.30 11.33 21.66
N ALA A 748 34.47 11.89 22.55
CA ALA A 748 34.37 13.34 22.76
C ALA A 748 35.69 13.97 23.22
N ALA A 749 36.37 13.36 24.18
CA ALA A 749 37.67 13.79 24.63
C ALA A 749 38.66 13.93 23.48
N GLU A 750 38.70 12.92 22.60
CA GLU A 750 39.56 12.90 21.43
C GLU A 750 39.17 13.95 20.37
N VAL A 751 37.88 14.06 20.08
CA VAL A 751 37.33 15.02 19.08
C VAL A 751 37.59 16.47 19.48
N PHE A 752 37.35 16.77 20.76
CA PHE A 752 37.44 18.14 21.27
C PHE A 752 38.79 18.45 21.89
N GLY A 753 39.70 17.46 21.97
CA GLY A 753 41.00 17.65 22.54
C GLY A 753 40.99 18.01 24.02
N VAL A 754 40.04 17.51 24.80
CA VAL A 754 39.90 17.74 26.25
C VAL A 754 40.04 16.43 27.00
N PRO A 755 40.47 16.44 28.27
CA PRO A 755 40.47 15.25 29.12
C PRO A 755 39.04 14.65 29.26
N PRO A 756 38.91 13.31 29.41
CA PRO A 756 37.60 12.67 29.52
C PRO A 756 36.72 13.21 30.64
N GLU A 757 37.32 13.62 31.77
CA GLU A 757 36.65 14.21 32.91
C GLU A 757 36.08 15.62 32.64
N GLU A 758 36.63 16.36 31.68
CA GLU A 758 36.20 17.69 31.28
C GLU A 758 35.12 17.67 30.15
N VAL A 759 34.83 16.49 29.59
CA VAL A 759 33.81 16.35 28.57
C VAL A 759 32.42 16.69 29.10
N ASN A 760 31.84 17.76 28.57
CA ASN A 760 30.46 18.16 28.93
C ASN A 760 29.39 17.32 28.19
N SER A 761 28.13 17.49 28.62
CA SER A 761 27.01 16.71 28.07
C SER A 761 26.76 16.95 26.57
N GLU A 762 27.05 18.15 26.06
CA GLU A 762 26.87 18.50 24.65
C GLU A 762 27.97 17.85 23.79
N GLN A 763 29.21 17.93 24.18
CA GLN A 763 30.33 17.24 23.53
C GLN A 763 30.09 15.73 23.47
N ARG A 764 29.63 15.14 24.59
CA ARG A 764 29.27 13.73 24.64
C ARG A 764 28.14 13.37 23.68
N ARG A 765 27.13 14.26 23.57
CA ARG A 765 26.03 14.10 22.59
C ARG A 765 26.53 14.15 21.16
N TYR A 766 27.45 15.06 20.85
CA TYR A 766 28.12 15.12 19.53
C TYR A 766 28.87 13.83 19.22
N ALA A 767 29.67 13.34 20.16
CA ALA A 767 30.39 12.09 19.98
C ALA A 767 29.47 10.88 19.82
N LYS A 768 28.30 10.88 20.46
CA LYS A 768 27.27 9.87 20.23
C LYS A 768 26.83 9.85 18.77
N VAL A 769 26.54 11.01 18.17
CA VAL A 769 26.15 11.13 16.75
C VAL A 769 27.27 10.66 15.83
N ILE A 770 28.54 10.97 16.17
CA ILE A 770 29.70 10.53 15.38
C ILE A 770 29.84 9.01 15.43
N ASN A 771 29.87 8.43 16.62
CA ASN A 771 30.05 6.99 16.82
C ASN A 771 28.99 6.19 16.08
N PHE A 772 27.73 6.53 16.26
CA PHE A 772 26.63 5.88 15.53
C PHE A 772 26.71 6.16 14.04
N GLY A 773 26.99 7.40 13.63
CA GLY A 773 27.13 7.76 12.24
C GLY A 773 28.19 6.94 11.51
N LEU A 774 29.38 6.80 12.10
CA LEU A 774 30.49 6.04 11.50
C LEU A 774 30.20 4.53 11.44
N ILE A 775 29.67 3.98 12.54
CA ILE A 775 29.28 2.57 12.60
C ILE A 775 28.17 2.28 11.59
N TYR A 776 27.26 3.24 11.37
CA TYR A 776 26.21 3.11 10.35
C TYR A 776 26.66 3.46 8.93
N GLY A 777 27.96 3.66 8.71
CA GLY A 777 28.53 3.89 7.39
C GLY A 777 28.35 5.32 6.88
N MET A 778 28.32 6.31 7.77
CA MET A 778 28.28 7.73 7.39
C MET A 778 29.52 8.10 6.58
N SER A 779 29.32 8.81 5.46
CA SER A 779 30.42 9.29 4.62
C SER A 779 31.12 10.52 5.22
N ALA A 780 32.34 10.83 4.74
CA ALA A 780 33.04 12.05 5.12
C ALA A 780 32.23 13.33 4.82
N PHE A 781 31.39 13.33 3.79
CA PHE A 781 30.48 14.41 3.50
C PHE A 781 29.39 14.56 4.58
N GLY A 782 28.75 13.45 4.97
CA GLY A 782 27.73 13.45 6.02
C GLY A 782 28.31 13.86 7.37
N LEU A 783 29.52 13.39 7.71
CA LEU A 783 30.21 13.77 8.94
C LEU A 783 30.57 15.26 8.95
N ALA A 784 31.12 15.77 7.84
CA ALA A 784 31.45 17.19 7.69
C ALA A 784 30.24 18.09 7.89
N GLN A 785 29.12 17.73 7.30
CA GLN A 785 27.85 18.46 7.42
C GLN A 785 27.30 18.44 8.86
N ASN A 786 27.35 17.30 9.54
CA ASN A 786 26.89 17.18 10.93
C ASN A 786 27.76 17.95 11.95
N LEU A 787 29.07 18.05 11.68
CA LEU A 787 30.01 18.71 12.58
C LEU A 787 30.32 20.16 12.19
N GLY A 788 29.85 20.65 11.04
CA GLY A 788 30.19 21.97 10.52
C GLY A 788 31.70 22.13 10.21
N ILE A 789 32.39 21.05 9.81
CA ILE A 789 33.82 21.03 9.51
C ILE A 789 34.09 20.77 8.03
N GLU A 790 35.32 21.03 7.59
CA GLU A 790 35.73 20.74 6.21
C GLU A 790 35.74 19.23 5.93
N ARG A 791 35.36 18.83 4.71
CA ARG A 791 35.30 17.43 4.28
C ARG A 791 36.62 16.69 4.43
N GLY A 792 37.77 17.36 4.21
CA GLY A 792 39.11 16.81 4.43
C GLY A 792 39.36 16.46 5.90
N ALA A 793 39.00 17.36 6.81
CA ALA A 793 39.07 17.13 8.25
C ALA A 793 38.19 15.97 8.71
N ALA A 794 36.97 15.89 8.18
CA ALA A 794 36.05 14.77 8.43
C ALA A 794 36.65 13.43 7.92
N GLY A 795 37.29 13.42 6.74
CA GLY A 795 37.98 12.25 6.21
C GLY A 795 39.09 11.76 7.12
N ASN A 796 39.95 12.66 7.55
CA ASN A 796 41.07 12.36 8.48
C ASN A 796 40.56 11.82 9.83
N TYR A 797 39.41 12.36 10.31
CA TYR A 797 38.78 11.87 11.54
C TYR A 797 38.26 10.44 11.38
N ILE A 798 37.58 10.12 10.27
CA ILE A 798 37.09 8.76 9.96
C ILE A 798 38.27 7.79 9.91
N GLU A 799 39.39 8.18 9.29
CA GLU A 799 40.57 7.34 9.19
C GLU A 799 41.14 7.01 10.57
N ARG A 800 41.31 8.01 11.44
CA ARG A 800 41.75 7.82 12.83
C ARG A 800 40.80 6.95 13.65
N TYR A 801 39.50 7.15 13.50
CA TYR A 801 38.51 6.35 14.16
C TYR A 801 38.63 4.86 13.81
N PHE A 802 38.78 4.54 12.53
CA PHE A 802 38.96 3.16 12.08
C PHE A 802 40.37 2.61 12.27
N GLN A 803 41.37 3.44 12.47
CA GLN A 803 42.68 3.01 12.98
C GLN A 803 42.60 2.55 14.42
N ARG A 804 41.82 3.25 15.24
CA ARG A 804 41.56 2.87 16.63
C ARG A 804 40.69 1.62 16.76
N PHE A 805 39.64 1.55 15.96
CA PHE A 805 38.69 0.46 15.93
C PHE A 805 38.82 -0.35 14.64
N SER A 806 39.96 -0.95 14.45
CA SER A 806 40.29 -1.68 13.21
C SER A 806 39.44 -2.92 12.99
N GLY A 807 39.03 -3.60 14.07
CA GLY A 807 38.11 -4.74 14.01
C GLY A 807 36.75 -4.36 13.48
N VAL A 808 36.24 -3.17 13.87
CA VAL A 808 34.98 -2.65 13.35
C VAL A 808 35.06 -2.44 11.83
N LYS A 809 36.16 -1.84 11.34
CA LYS A 809 36.37 -1.65 9.91
C LYS A 809 36.40 -2.97 9.15
N GLN A 810 37.17 -3.92 9.66
CA GLN A 810 37.27 -5.26 9.05
C GLN A 810 35.88 -5.92 8.98
N TYR A 811 35.14 -5.94 10.07
CA TYR A 811 33.80 -6.46 10.12
C TYR A 811 32.87 -5.81 9.06
N MET A 812 32.92 -4.47 8.94
CA MET A 812 32.12 -3.74 7.96
C MET A 812 32.44 -4.17 6.52
N ASP A 813 33.72 -4.33 6.20
CA ASP A 813 34.18 -4.71 4.85
C ASP A 813 33.85 -6.18 4.54
N GLU A 814 34.04 -7.10 5.47
CA GLU A 814 33.67 -8.52 5.36
C GLU A 814 32.16 -8.71 5.25
N THR A 815 31.40 -7.97 6.03
CA THR A 815 29.92 -8.02 5.99
C THR A 815 29.38 -7.56 4.65
N ARG A 816 29.93 -6.50 4.05
CA ARG A 816 29.54 -6.07 2.69
C ARG A 816 29.82 -7.14 1.65
N LEU A 817 30.98 -7.80 1.73
CA LEU A 817 31.35 -8.87 0.79
C LEU A 817 30.44 -10.09 0.97
N SER A 818 30.21 -10.52 2.21
CA SER A 818 29.30 -11.62 2.52
C SER A 818 27.87 -11.34 2.08
N ALA A 819 27.36 -10.13 2.35
CA ALA A 819 26.03 -9.72 1.92
C ALA A 819 25.84 -9.74 0.40
N LYS A 820 26.88 -9.32 -0.37
CA LYS A 820 26.84 -9.39 -1.84
C LYS A 820 26.80 -10.82 -2.36
N ALA A 821 27.46 -11.75 -1.67
CA ALA A 821 27.49 -13.15 -2.06
C ALA A 821 26.18 -13.88 -1.67
N LYS A 822 25.67 -13.63 -0.46
CA LYS A 822 24.50 -14.34 0.10
C LYS A 822 23.15 -13.69 -0.23
N GLY A 823 23.12 -12.37 -0.44
CA GLY A 823 21.88 -11.59 -0.56
C GLY A 823 21.23 -11.22 0.78
N TYR A 824 21.82 -11.63 1.90
CA TYR A 824 21.35 -11.35 3.25
C TYR A 824 22.50 -11.22 4.24
N VAL A 825 22.19 -10.72 5.43
CA VAL A 825 23.03 -10.79 6.62
C VAL A 825 22.28 -11.45 7.76
N GLU A 826 23.01 -11.86 8.83
CA GLU A 826 22.43 -12.61 9.94
C GLU A 826 22.74 -11.92 11.27
N THR A 827 21.81 -12.02 12.22
CA THR A 827 22.07 -11.66 13.63
C THR A 827 22.90 -12.73 14.31
N VAL A 828 23.37 -12.46 15.52
CA VAL A 828 24.09 -13.43 16.36
C VAL A 828 23.26 -14.69 16.61
N PHE A 829 21.94 -14.56 16.66
CA PHE A 829 21.00 -15.66 16.90
C PHE A 829 20.53 -16.38 15.63
N GLY A 830 20.89 -15.87 14.44
CA GLY A 830 20.58 -16.50 13.16
C GLY A 830 19.38 -15.92 12.41
N ARG A 831 18.80 -14.79 12.85
CA ARG A 831 17.76 -14.09 12.09
C ARG A 831 18.33 -13.59 10.77
N ARG A 832 17.67 -13.90 9.65
CA ARG A 832 18.06 -13.43 8.32
C ARG A 832 17.43 -12.10 7.95
N LEU A 833 18.28 -11.21 7.52
CA LEU A 833 17.94 -9.86 7.11
C LEU A 833 18.27 -9.70 5.62
N TRP A 834 17.27 -9.91 4.78
CA TRP A 834 17.43 -9.93 3.33
C TRP A 834 17.70 -8.54 2.77
N LEU A 835 18.58 -8.46 1.77
CA LEU A 835 19.05 -7.23 1.14
C LEU A 835 18.89 -7.29 -0.39
N PRO A 836 17.67 -7.21 -0.92
CA PRO A 836 17.42 -7.38 -2.36
C PRO A 836 18.21 -6.41 -3.25
N GLU A 837 18.52 -5.21 -2.75
CA GLU A 837 19.22 -4.15 -3.49
C GLU A 837 20.75 -4.19 -3.34
N ILE A 838 21.33 -5.19 -2.65
CA ILE A 838 22.78 -5.25 -2.36
C ILE A 838 23.63 -5.34 -3.63
N ASN A 839 23.11 -5.95 -4.69
CA ASN A 839 23.72 -6.07 -5.99
C ASN A 839 23.07 -5.18 -7.06
N SER A 840 22.29 -4.17 -6.64
CA SER A 840 21.60 -3.25 -7.56
C SER A 840 22.61 -2.53 -8.47
N PRO A 841 22.33 -2.42 -9.78
CA PRO A 841 23.12 -1.60 -10.69
C PRO A 841 23.00 -0.10 -10.35
N ASN A 842 21.93 0.31 -9.64
CA ASN A 842 21.74 1.67 -9.18
C ASN A 842 22.65 1.95 -7.99
N GLY A 843 23.66 2.85 -8.18
CA GLY A 843 24.64 3.19 -7.16
C GLY A 843 24.06 3.64 -5.83
N PRO A 844 23.13 4.61 -5.78
CA PRO A 844 22.42 5.04 -4.56
C PRO A 844 21.70 3.91 -3.83
N ARG A 845 20.94 3.04 -4.53
CA ARG A 845 20.25 1.89 -3.94
C ARG A 845 21.25 0.88 -3.36
N ARG A 846 22.26 0.53 -4.13
CA ARG A 846 23.33 -0.36 -3.65
C ARG A 846 24.03 0.20 -2.42
N ALA A 847 24.38 1.48 -2.39
CA ALA A 847 24.99 2.12 -1.24
C ALA A 847 24.05 2.14 -0.01
N GLY A 848 22.75 2.27 -0.23
CA GLY A 848 21.73 2.11 0.81
C GLY A 848 21.73 0.70 1.39
N ALA A 849 21.70 -0.33 0.53
CA ALA A 849 21.75 -1.73 0.95
C ALA A 849 23.07 -2.10 1.64
N GLU A 850 24.22 -1.56 1.21
CA GLU A 850 25.51 -1.76 1.87
C GLU A 850 25.53 -1.16 3.28
N ARG A 851 24.89 -0.01 3.51
CA ARG A 851 24.70 0.53 4.87
C ARG A 851 23.76 -0.33 5.69
N ALA A 852 22.65 -0.78 5.10
CA ALA A 852 21.72 -1.69 5.76
C ALA A 852 22.40 -3.00 6.15
N ALA A 853 23.30 -3.54 5.31
CA ALA A 853 24.07 -4.75 5.61
C ALA A 853 24.89 -4.63 6.90
N ILE A 854 25.46 -3.46 7.16
CA ILE A 854 26.26 -3.22 8.37
C ILE A 854 25.37 -3.07 9.61
N ASN A 855 24.25 -2.35 9.47
CA ASN A 855 23.38 -1.97 10.57
C ASN A 855 22.45 -3.11 11.00
N ALA A 856 21.96 -3.88 10.05
CA ALA A 856 20.93 -4.86 10.29
C ALA A 856 21.33 -5.96 11.28
N PRO A 857 22.56 -6.55 11.23
CA PRO A 857 22.96 -7.54 12.23
C PRO A 857 22.99 -6.98 13.65
N MET A 858 23.43 -5.75 13.82
CA MET A 858 23.53 -5.09 15.11
C MET A 858 22.14 -4.74 15.67
N GLN A 859 21.30 -4.11 14.85
CA GLN A 859 19.93 -3.74 15.25
C GLN A 859 19.06 -4.97 15.47
N GLY A 860 19.21 -5.99 14.62
CA GLY A 860 18.48 -7.23 14.74
C GLY A 860 18.92 -8.04 15.96
N THR A 861 20.22 -8.12 16.26
CA THR A 861 20.70 -8.76 17.49
C THR A 861 20.19 -8.04 18.75
N ALA A 862 20.11 -6.70 18.71
CA ALA A 862 19.51 -5.95 19.81
C ALA A 862 18.01 -6.29 19.98
N ALA A 863 17.28 -6.44 18.89
CA ALA A 863 15.88 -6.85 18.93
C ALA A 863 15.71 -8.29 19.42
N ASP A 864 16.58 -9.21 19.02
CA ASP A 864 16.57 -10.61 19.46
C ASP A 864 16.90 -10.77 20.96
N LEU A 865 17.66 -9.82 21.56
CA LEU A 865 17.99 -9.81 22.99
C LEU A 865 16.85 -9.29 23.86
N ILE A 866 16.04 -8.36 23.36
CA ILE A 866 14.93 -7.73 24.08
C ILE A 866 13.69 -8.63 24.05
#